data_f41185bbd6e473d5c199e62fe79b9de5
#
_entry.id   f41185bbd6e473d5c199e62fe79b9de5
#
_cell.length_a   1.000
_cell.length_b   1.000
_cell.length_c   1.000
_cell.angle_alpha   90.00
_cell.angle_beta   90.00
_cell.angle_gamma   90.00
#
_symmetry.space_group_name_H-M   'P 1'
#
loop_
_entity.id
_entity.type
_entity.pdbx_description
1 polymer ?
#
loop_
_entity_poly.entity_id
_entity_poly.type
_entity_poly.pdbx_seq_one_letter_code
_entity_poly.pdbx_strand_id
1 'polypeptide(L)'
;GFGQGWACARDHFATIADQVTKVRSERSLFLGPGEGDAHVNTDFGYLALDVRGRAEHMATTQPPEAAAMVEGYAAGVSAWLAEVGRDGLPEWCRDAAWIRPPSALDLYMTYVDLALIASGRNLAAYIGSAQPPGASTAVPATGPIESGLGSNGWAFGRDVTSTGRGMVMANPHFPWYGEARFWESHLTIPGELDVYGVNLIGAPGVTIGFNRHVAWTHTFSKGHRFTVYKLDLVPGDPTRYRYGDDERAATPTTHHIEVLRDGEQIGLDRTLWSSHYGPMVDLPFLGWSEAMGFTFRDTNLDNDQVIVQGLTNDRATSVAELKAGVAARSGLPWVNTMAADDAGHCLYMDSSSTPNLSAEADAAFVDNVDNDPITALLLSMRVALLDGSDPRFEWVDEPGAPAPGLVGFDNLPSLHRDDHVFNSNDPYWLAHATEQLPAHPALCGLHHRPVSPRTRMNALLVSAAGPTGASGPDGRFTPDDIEAAVLGNHSLMADLLLDAILDRLRTAVPEANPDDAASLTEAVAVLDAWDRRYELDSVGAVVWREFLGSFPDDALRDAGALFATGFDPLDPVATPHTLAPAPADGPDPVVRAMLDGISALRSASIALDAPLGSVQFVERSGRRIALHGANEVEGITNVVAPIGALASSSLEPTATAATPVPGRTERTGLHREGYPVTYGASFVMIAWFDDDGPHGRGLLAYGQSGDPASEHHWDQTEAFAAKELRPLLFHDASIEAATVERRRLQH
;
A
#
# COMPACT_ATOMS: atom_id res chain seq x y z
N GLY A 1 -18.55 7.58 -17.11
CA GLY A 1 -17.61 8.64 -16.68
C GLY A 1 -18.30 9.84 -16.05
N PHE A 2 -19.20 10.53 -16.77
CA PHE A 2 -19.75 11.85 -16.36
C PHE A 2 -20.40 11.81 -14.96
N GLY A 3 -21.34 10.91 -14.72
CA GLY A 3 -22.02 10.80 -13.42
C GLY A 3 -21.06 10.45 -12.28
N GLN A 4 -20.10 9.57 -12.54
CA GLN A 4 -19.07 9.19 -11.55
C GLN A 4 -18.16 10.37 -11.22
N GLY A 5 -17.68 11.11 -12.23
CA GLY A 5 -16.84 12.29 -12.04
C GLY A 5 -17.55 13.42 -11.28
N TRP A 6 -18.82 13.68 -11.58
CA TRP A 6 -19.64 14.65 -10.85
C TRP A 6 -19.81 14.27 -9.38
N ALA A 7 -20.14 12.99 -9.11
CA ALA A 7 -20.37 12.51 -7.75
C ALA A 7 -19.07 12.46 -6.93
N CYS A 8 -17.96 12.00 -7.52
CA CYS A 8 -16.67 12.01 -6.85
C CYS A 8 -16.18 13.44 -6.55
N ALA A 9 -16.43 14.39 -7.46
CA ALA A 9 -16.09 15.81 -7.21
C ALA A 9 -16.88 16.40 -6.05
N ARG A 10 -18.15 16.04 -5.88
CA ARG A 10 -18.95 16.47 -4.74
C ARG A 10 -18.28 16.09 -3.40
N ASP A 11 -17.68 14.91 -3.35
CA ASP A 11 -17.07 14.40 -2.14
C ASP A 11 -15.57 14.77 -2.00
N HIS A 12 -14.84 14.93 -3.13
CA HIS A 12 -13.37 14.98 -3.12
C HIS A 12 -12.74 15.94 -4.14
N PHE A 13 -13.42 17.01 -4.55
CA PHE A 13 -12.89 17.92 -5.57
C PHE A 13 -11.51 18.50 -5.23
N ALA A 14 -11.30 18.90 -3.97
CA ALA A 14 -10.01 19.47 -3.54
C ALA A 14 -8.86 18.46 -3.70
N THR A 15 -9.10 17.18 -3.38
CA THR A 15 -8.12 16.10 -3.56
C THR A 15 -7.82 15.87 -5.06
N ILE A 16 -8.84 15.90 -5.93
CA ILE A 16 -8.64 15.78 -7.39
C ILE A 16 -7.81 16.96 -7.91
N ALA A 17 -8.11 18.18 -7.47
CA ALA A 17 -7.39 19.38 -7.92
C ALA A 17 -5.92 19.40 -7.44
N ASP A 18 -5.63 18.93 -6.21
CA ASP A 18 -4.27 18.74 -5.72
C ASP A 18 -3.49 17.72 -6.56
N GLN A 19 -4.11 16.57 -6.85
CA GLN A 19 -3.51 15.53 -7.67
C GLN A 19 -3.17 16.04 -9.08
N VAL A 20 -4.08 16.81 -9.70
CA VAL A 20 -3.85 17.45 -10.98
C VAL A 20 -2.67 18.45 -10.92
N THR A 21 -2.57 19.24 -9.84
CA THR A 21 -1.47 20.17 -9.62
C THR A 21 -0.12 19.43 -9.53
N LYS A 22 -0.11 18.29 -8.82
CA LYS A 22 1.06 17.41 -8.70
C LYS A 22 1.53 16.89 -10.07
N VAL A 23 0.63 16.22 -10.82
CA VAL A 23 1.01 15.57 -12.08
C VAL A 23 1.37 16.56 -13.19
N ARG A 24 0.95 17.80 -13.08
CA ARG A 24 1.35 18.91 -13.98
C ARG A 24 2.71 19.51 -13.63
N SER A 25 3.40 19.06 -12.58
CA SER A 25 4.64 19.67 -12.10
C SER A 25 4.46 21.15 -11.72
N GLU A 26 3.38 21.46 -11.00
CA GLU A 26 2.99 22.84 -10.66
C GLU A 26 2.90 23.07 -9.14
N ARG A 27 3.30 22.09 -8.31
CA ARG A 27 3.26 22.29 -6.84
C ARG A 27 4.15 23.43 -6.39
N SER A 28 5.37 23.51 -6.93
CA SER A 28 6.28 24.60 -6.61
C SER A 28 5.76 25.97 -7.05
N LEU A 29 4.98 26.03 -8.14
CA LEU A 29 4.34 27.24 -8.64
C LEU A 29 3.29 27.80 -7.66
N PHE A 30 2.49 26.93 -7.04
CA PHE A 30 1.37 27.38 -6.20
C PHE A 30 1.66 27.33 -4.71
N LEU A 31 2.52 26.41 -4.27
CA LEU A 31 2.76 26.11 -2.86
C LEU A 31 4.17 26.50 -2.38
N GLY A 32 4.98 27.01 -3.30
CA GLY A 32 6.38 27.30 -3.04
C GLY A 32 7.28 26.05 -3.05
N PRO A 33 8.56 26.20 -2.67
CA PRO A 33 9.57 25.17 -2.86
C PRO A 33 9.32 23.88 -2.03
N GLY A 34 8.52 23.97 -0.98
CA GLY A 34 8.40 22.91 0.02
C GLY A 34 9.58 22.85 0.97
N GLU A 35 9.47 22.07 2.05
CA GLU A 35 10.58 21.84 2.97
C GLU A 35 11.70 21.08 2.24
N GLY A 36 12.95 21.60 2.33
CA GLY A 36 14.08 21.02 1.61
C GLY A 36 13.91 20.96 0.08
N ASP A 37 13.20 21.93 -0.51
CA ASP A 37 12.86 21.95 -1.95
C ASP A 37 12.04 20.72 -2.43
N ALA A 38 11.26 20.09 -1.55
CA ALA A 38 10.51 18.87 -1.87
C ALA A 38 9.57 19.03 -3.09
N HIS A 39 8.83 20.14 -3.19
CA HIS A 39 7.98 20.41 -4.35
C HIS A 39 8.80 20.64 -5.62
N VAL A 40 9.90 21.40 -5.52
CA VAL A 40 10.80 21.66 -6.65
C VAL A 40 11.37 20.36 -7.19
N ASN A 41 11.88 19.49 -6.30
CA ASN A 41 12.46 18.22 -6.70
C ASN A 41 11.40 17.29 -7.32
N THR A 42 10.21 17.23 -6.73
CA THR A 42 9.11 16.41 -7.27
C THR A 42 8.65 16.90 -8.66
N ASP A 43 8.48 18.23 -8.83
CA ASP A 43 8.09 18.80 -10.12
C ASP A 43 9.11 18.49 -11.21
N PHE A 44 10.42 18.64 -10.94
CA PHE A 44 11.47 18.22 -11.87
C PHE A 44 11.47 16.71 -12.13
N GLY A 45 11.18 15.89 -11.11
CA GLY A 45 11.09 14.44 -11.25
C GLY A 45 9.96 14.02 -12.20
N TYR A 46 8.78 14.62 -12.09
CA TYR A 46 7.66 14.36 -13.01
C TYR A 46 7.96 14.78 -14.45
N LEU A 47 8.71 15.88 -14.64
CA LEU A 47 9.21 16.28 -15.97
C LEU A 47 10.23 15.28 -16.52
N ALA A 48 11.15 14.77 -15.69
CA ALA A 48 12.13 13.77 -16.10
C ALA A 48 11.49 12.41 -16.43
N LEU A 49 10.41 12.04 -15.74
CA LEU A 49 9.61 10.85 -16.02
C LEU A 49 8.70 11.03 -17.25
N ASP A 50 8.63 12.23 -17.82
CA ASP A 50 7.78 12.58 -18.97
C ASP A 50 6.32 12.17 -18.80
N VAL A 51 5.75 12.40 -17.61
CA VAL A 51 4.38 12.01 -17.27
C VAL A 51 3.37 12.55 -18.27
N ARG A 52 3.57 13.79 -18.76
CA ARG A 52 2.70 14.42 -19.74
C ARG A 52 2.78 13.74 -21.10
N GLY A 53 3.98 13.53 -21.65
CA GLY A 53 4.14 12.89 -22.97
C GLY A 53 3.59 11.47 -22.99
N ARG A 54 3.78 10.72 -21.90
CA ARG A 54 3.19 9.38 -21.71
C ARG A 54 1.67 9.41 -21.63
N ALA A 55 1.09 10.37 -20.96
CA ALA A 55 -0.35 10.59 -20.90
C ALA A 55 -0.92 10.96 -22.27
N GLU A 56 -0.23 11.81 -23.05
CA GLU A 56 -0.59 12.15 -24.43
C GLU A 56 -0.57 10.89 -25.32
N HIS A 57 0.44 10.03 -25.16
CA HIS A 57 0.49 8.74 -25.85
C HIS A 57 -0.67 7.83 -25.43
N MET A 58 -0.86 7.63 -24.12
CA MET A 58 -1.96 6.81 -23.57
C MET A 58 -3.32 7.25 -24.10
N ALA A 59 -3.58 8.57 -24.22
CA ALA A 59 -4.83 9.08 -24.76
C ALA A 59 -5.07 8.66 -26.22
N THR A 60 -4.01 8.40 -27.01
CA THR A 60 -4.13 7.98 -28.43
C THR A 60 -4.32 6.47 -28.59
N THR A 61 -3.98 5.66 -27.58
CA THR A 61 -4.02 4.19 -27.64
C THR A 61 -5.29 3.61 -27.02
N GLN A 62 -6.07 4.40 -26.26
CA GLN A 62 -7.28 3.91 -25.63
C GLN A 62 -8.39 3.55 -26.61
N PRO A 63 -9.10 2.43 -26.40
CA PRO A 63 -10.32 2.16 -27.14
C PRO A 63 -11.37 3.24 -26.87
N PRO A 64 -12.31 3.49 -27.83
CA PRO A 64 -13.27 4.60 -27.74
C PRO A 64 -14.08 4.63 -26.43
N GLU A 65 -14.42 3.48 -25.86
CA GLU A 65 -15.18 3.39 -24.62
C GLU A 65 -14.38 3.84 -23.39
N ALA A 66 -13.09 3.49 -23.31
CA ALA A 66 -12.20 3.94 -22.25
C ALA A 66 -11.92 5.44 -22.38
N ALA A 67 -11.68 5.94 -23.59
CA ALA A 67 -11.53 7.36 -23.84
C ALA A 67 -12.79 8.15 -23.45
N ALA A 68 -13.98 7.70 -23.86
CA ALA A 68 -15.24 8.33 -23.48
C ALA A 68 -15.52 8.30 -21.97
N MET A 69 -15.04 7.26 -21.25
CA MET A 69 -15.13 7.19 -19.80
C MET A 69 -14.28 8.27 -19.14
N VAL A 70 -13.02 8.44 -19.56
CA VAL A 70 -12.09 9.45 -19.02
C VAL A 70 -12.57 10.87 -19.36
N GLU A 71 -12.94 11.13 -20.61
CA GLU A 71 -13.48 12.42 -21.04
C GLU A 71 -14.75 12.78 -20.27
N GLY A 72 -15.67 11.82 -20.15
CA GLY A 72 -16.89 11.99 -19.37
C GLY A 72 -16.61 12.29 -17.89
N TYR A 73 -15.62 11.62 -17.29
CA TYR A 73 -15.27 11.85 -15.89
C TYR A 73 -14.73 13.29 -15.70
N ALA A 74 -13.81 13.75 -16.54
CA ALA A 74 -13.29 15.11 -16.48
C ALA A 74 -14.41 16.16 -16.67
N ALA A 75 -15.34 15.91 -17.60
CA ALA A 75 -16.49 16.77 -17.84
C ALA A 75 -17.44 16.80 -16.62
N GLY A 76 -17.64 15.65 -15.93
CA GLY A 76 -18.44 15.55 -14.71
C GLY A 76 -17.86 16.35 -13.55
N VAL A 77 -16.54 16.23 -13.31
CA VAL A 77 -15.82 17.03 -12.30
C VAL A 77 -15.96 18.54 -12.60
N SER A 78 -15.76 18.92 -13.86
CA SER A 78 -15.88 20.32 -14.29
C SER A 78 -17.31 20.85 -14.13
N ALA A 79 -18.31 20.04 -14.45
CA ALA A 79 -19.73 20.40 -14.30
C ALA A 79 -20.11 20.63 -12.84
N TRP A 80 -19.61 19.77 -11.91
CA TRP A 80 -19.83 19.96 -10.48
C TRP A 80 -19.22 21.31 -10.01
N LEU A 81 -17.97 21.59 -10.36
CA LEU A 81 -17.33 22.86 -9.99
C LEU A 81 -18.09 24.08 -10.55
N ALA A 82 -18.58 23.98 -11.80
CA ALA A 82 -19.36 25.06 -12.41
C ALA A 82 -20.72 25.27 -11.69
N GLU A 83 -21.34 24.20 -11.19
CA GLU A 83 -22.60 24.27 -10.45
C GLU A 83 -22.43 24.92 -9.09
N VAL A 84 -21.43 24.49 -8.30
CA VAL A 84 -21.28 24.98 -6.91
C VAL A 84 -20.46 26.27 -6.83
N GLY A 85 -19.65 26.58 -7.82
CA GLY A 85 -18.72 27.68 -7.81
C GLY A 85 -17.67 27.57 -6.71
N ARG A 86 -16.82 28.60 -6.57
CA ARG A 86 -15.82 28.61 -5.50
C ARG A 86 -16.42 28.69 -4.09
N ASP A 87 -17.58 29.33 -3.97
CA ASP A 87 -18.28 29.49 -2.67
C ASP A 87 -18.74 28.15 -2.09
N GLY A 88 -18.95 27.12 -2.93
CA GLY A 88 -19.29 25.77 -2.50
C GLY A 88 -18.09 24.91 -2.10
N LEU A 89 -16.86 25.42 -2.20
CA LEU A 89 -15.66 24.71 -1.79
C LEU A 89 -15.35 24.89 -0.31
N PRO A 90 -14.63 23.95 0.31
CA PRO A 90 -14.12 24.09 1.67
C PRO A 90 -13.30 25.39 1.83
N GLU A 91 -13.45 26.06 2.98
CA GLU A 91 -12.83 27.37 3.24
C GLU A 91 -11.30 27.36 3.01
N TRP A 92 -10.63 26.26 3.39
CA TRP A 92 -9.17 26.15 3.33
C TRP A 92 -8.60 26.16 1.88
N CYS A 93 -9.39 25.82 0.87
CA CYS A 93 -8.94 25.78 -0.53
C CYS A 93 -9.73 26.70 -1.48
N ARG A 94 -10.81 27.32 -1.02
CA ARG A 94 -11.74 28.11 -1.83
C ARG A 94 -11.07 29.15 -2.71
N ASP A 95 -10.11 29.89 -2.18
CA ASP A 95 -9.40 30.96 -2.87
C ASP A 95 -8.07 30.53 -3.48
N ALA A 96 -7.73 29.24 -3.38
CA ALA A 96 -6.47 28.73 -3.89
C ALA A 96 -6.39 28.79 -5.42
N ALA A 97 -5.27 29.31 -5.95
CA ALA A 97 -5.08 29.47 -7.40
C ALA A 97 -4.97 28.14 -8.15
N TRP A 98 -4.58 27.05 -7.46
CA TRP A 98 -4.49 25.70 -8.04
C TRP A 98 -5.86 25.04 -8.20
N ILE A 99 -6.93 25.58 -7.65
CA ILE A 99 -8.30 25.12 -7.85
C ILE A 99 -8.73 25.40 -9.29
N ARG A 100 -8.70 24.39 -10.13
CA ARG A 100 -9.03 24.45 -11.56
C ARG A 100 -9.76 23.17 -11.99
N PRO A 101 -10.66 23.22 -12.98
CA PRO A 101 -11.27 22.03 -13.54
C PRO A 101 -10.21 21.17 -14.25
N PRO A 102 -10.23 19.83 -14.07
CA PRO A 102 -9.33 18.94 -14.79
C PRO A 102 -9.74 18.82 -16.26
N SER A 103 -8.77 18.62 -17.13
CA SER A 103 -8.97 18.11 -18.49
C SER A 103 -8.89 16.59 -18.54
N ALA A 104 -9.30 15.97 -19.66
CA ALA A 104 -9.08 14.53 -19.86
C ALA A 104 -7.58 14.17 -19.82
N LEU A 105 -6.70 15.03 -20.34
CA LEU A 105 -5.26 14.80 -20.29
C LEU A 105 -4.74 14.74 -18.85
N ASP A 106 -5.27 15.56 -17.94
CA ASP A 106 -4.88 15.52 -16.52
C ASP A 106 -5.25 14.18 -15.87
N LEU A 107 -6.39 13.61 -16.25
CA LEU A 107 -6.76 12.28 -15.76
C LEU A 107 -5.86 11.18 -16.35
N TYR A 108 -5.44 11.28 -17.61
CA TYR A 108 -4.43 10.36 -18.15
C TYR A 108 -3.10 10.53 -17.42
N MET A 109 -2.66 11.74 -17.10
CA MET A 109 -1.47 11.98 -16.27
C MET A 109 -1.63 11.37 -14.88
N THR A 110 -2.82 11.46 -14.29
CA THR A 110 -3.15 10.80 -13.01
C THR A 110 -3.03 9.27 -13.12
N TYR A 111 -3.48 8.66 -14.23
CA TYR A 111 -3.32 7.21 -14.43
C TYR A 111 -1.86 6.80 -14.59
N VAL A 112 -1.03 7.59 -15.27
CA VAL A 112 0.43 7.37 -15.30
C VAL A 112 0.99 7.42 -13.87
N ASP A 113 0.63 8.41 -13.08
CA ASP A 113 1.06 8.52 -11.66
C ASP A 113 0.60 7.34 -10.82
N LEU A 114 -0.65 6.87 -10.99
CA LEU A 114 -1.18 5.69 -10.31
C LEU A 114 -0.43 4.40 -10.68
N ALA A 115 -0.05 4.23 -11.95
CA ALA A 115 0.75 3.10 -12.37
C ALA A 115 2.13 3.08 -11.70
N LEU A 116 2.65 4.24 -11.33
CA LEU A 116 3.97 4.43 -10.71
C LEU A 116 3.97 4.40 -9.17
N ILE A 117 2.84 4.12 -8.50
CA ILE A 117 2.75 4.11 -7.02
C ILE A 117 3.77 3.17 -6.36
N ALA A 118 4.07 2.03 -6.99
CA ALA A 118 5.03 1.06 -6.47
C ALA A 118 6.47 1.29 -6.98
N SER A 119 6.75 2.40 -7.64
CA SER A 119 8.01 2.60 -8.36
C SER A 119 8.38 4.09 -8.53
N GLY A 120 8.38 4.60 -9.75
CA GLY A 120 8.88 5.93 -10.13
C GLY A 120 8.27 7.09 -9.36
N ARG A 121 7.03 6.99 -8.92
CA ARG A 121 6.39 8.01 -8.09
C ARG A 121 7.16 8.29 -6.79
N ASN A 122 7.62 7.24 -6.12
CA ASN A 122 8.37 7.35 -4.88
C ASN A 122 9.82 7.86 -5.10
N LEU A 123 10.32 7.72 -6.32
CA LEU A 123 11.64 8.17 -6.72
C LEU A 123 11.64 9.56 -7.37
N ALA A 124 10.49 10.16 -7.66
CA ALA A 124 10.39 11.40 -8.42
C ALA A 124 11.27 12.52 -7.84
N ALA A 125 11.24 12.75 -6.52
CA ALA A 125 12.09 13.76 -5.88
C ALA A 125 13.58 13.44 -5.98
N TYR A 126 13.96 12.17 -5.90
CA TYR A 126 15.35 11.69 -6.04
C TYR A 126 15.86 11.79 -7.48
N ILE A 127 14.97 11.60 -8.45
CA ILE A 127 15.27 11.82 -9.88
C ILE A 127 15.43 13.31 -10.14
N GLY A 128 14.50 14.12 -9.63
CA GLY A 128 14.51 15.57 -9.85
C GLY A 128 15.66 16.30 -9.16
N SER A 129 16.26 15.73 -8.11
CA SER A 129 17.43 16.30 -7.42
C SER A 129 18.78 15.77 -7.93
N ALA A 130 18.78 14.69 -8.74
CA ALA A 130 20.02 14.05 -9.21
C ALA A 130 20.88 14.98 -10.09
N GLN A 131 22.11 15.22 -9.65
CA GLN A 131 23.06 16.10 -10.35
C GLN A 131 24.48 15.49 -10.32
N PRO A 132 25.27 15.63 -11.42
CA PRO A 132 26.66 15.21 -11.40
C PRO A 132 27.48 16.03 -10.41
N PRO A 133 28.58 15.48 -9.87
CA PRO A 133 29.47 16.18 -8.94
C PRO A 133 29.94 17.53 -9.50
N GLY A 134 29.93 18.55 -8.67
CA GLY A 134 30.35 19.91 -9.01
C GLY A 134 29.34 20.75 -9.79
N ALA A 135 28.22 20.18 -10.24
CA ALA A 135 27.16 20.92 -10.96
C ALA A 135 26.01 21.37 -10.03
N SER A 136 26.00 20.93 -8.77
CA SER A 136 24.81 21.01 -7.93
C SER A 136 24.48 22.41 -7.39
N THR A 137 23.28 22.88 -7.72
CA THR A 137 22.52 23.85 -6.94
C THR A 137 21.25 23.21 -6.35
N ALA A 138 21.01 21.92 -6.58
CA ALA A 138 19.84 21.21 -6.09
C ALA A 138 20.03 20.81 -4.61
N VAL A 139 18.99 20.96 -3.81
CA VAL A 139 18.94 20.39 -2.46
C VAL A 139 18.65 18.89 -2.62
N PRO A 140 19.48 17.97 -2.07
CA PRO A 140 19.23 16.55 -2.16
C PRO A 140 17.86 16.17 -1.58
N ALA A 141 17.14 15.27 -2.24
CA ALA A 141 15.89 14.77 -1.74
C ALA A 141 16.11 13.96 -0.45
N THR A 142 15.16 14.06 0.46
CA THR A 142 15.11 13.29 1.70
C THR A 142 13.73 12.65 1.84
N GLY A 143 13.66 11.54 2.52
CA GLY A 143 12.40 10.84 2.76
C GLY A 143 12.50 9.36 2.41
N PRO A 144 11.46 8.61 2.63
CA PRO A 144 11.44 7.19 2.32
C PRO A 144 11.17 6.93 0.83
N ILE A 145 11.67 5.81 0.37
CA ILE A 145 11.51 5.33 -1.02
C ILE A 145 10.30 4.41 -1.15
N GLU A 146 9.90 3.74 -0.06
CA GLU A 146 8.81 2.78 -0.08
C GLU A 146 7.45 3.45 0.11
N SER A 147 6.43 2.95 -0.62
CA SER A 147 5.04 3.42 -0.48
C SER A 147 4.42 3.11 0.88
N GLY A 148 4.91 2.09 1.58
CA GLY A 148 4.37 1.62 2.86
C GLY A 148 2.96 1.04 2.77
N LEU A 149 2.46 0.72 1.56
CA LEU A 149 1.11 0.16 1.36
C LEU A 149 1.04 -1.31 1.76
N GLY A 150 -0.07 -1.69 2.38
CA GLY A 150 -0.39 -3.05 2.76
C GLY A 150 -1.80 -3.46 2.40
N SER A 151 -2.15 -4.72 2.65
CA SER A 151 -3.53 -5.23 2.46
C SER A 151 -3.66 -6.65 2.99
N ASN A 152 -4.90 -7.10 3.21
CA ASN A 152 -5.27 -8.51 3.19
C ASN A 152 -6.28 -8.74 2.08
N GLY A 153 -6.19 -9.89 1.41
CA GLY A 153 -7.18 -10.33 0.44
C GLY A 153 -7.36 -11.83 0.53
N TRP A 154 -8.62 -12.29 0.65
CA TRP A 154 -8.98 -13.71 0.70
C TRP A 154 -10.03 -13.98 -0.35
N ALA A 155 -9.94 -15.15 -1.01
CA ALA A 155 -10.99 -15.66 -1.87
C ALA A 155 -11.27 -17.11 -1.52
N PHE A 156 -12.54 -17.46 -1.37
CA PHE A 156 -13.02 -18.76 -0.97
C PHE A 156 -13.89 -19.36 -2.08
N GLY A 157 -13.71 -20.64 -2.34
CA GLY A 157 -14.45 -21.40 -3.31
C GLY A 157 -15.53 -22.28 -2.67
N ARG A 158 -16.22 -23.03 -3.53
CA ARG A 158 -17.39 -23.87 -3.18
C ARG A 158 -17.14 -24.94 -2.13
N ASP A 159 -15.89 -25.40 -1.98
CA ASP A 159 -15.56 -26.51 -1.07
C ASP A 159 -15.61 -26.06 0.38
N VAL A 160 -15.40 -24.77 0.67
CA VAL A 160 -15.29 -24.23 2.03
C VAL A 160 -16.30 -23.12 2.36
N THR A 161 -17.15 -22.69 1.43
CA THR A 161 -18.21 -21.72 1.71
C THR A 161 -19.53 -22.38 2.09
N SER A 162 -20.31 -21.71 2.92
CA SER A 162 -21.64 -22.18 3.33
C SER A 162 -22.65 -22.17 2.20
N THR A 163 -22.49 -21.29 1.21
CA THR A 163 -23.36 -21.19 0.02
C THR A 163 -23.01 -22.18 -1.08
N GLY A 164 -21.80 -22.79 -1.04
CA GLY A 164 -21.26 -23.58 -2.14
C GLY A 164 -20.91 -22.75 -3.38
N ARG A 165 -20.77 -21.42 -3.22
CA ARG A 165 -20.40 -20.43 -4.24
C ARG A 165 -19.21 -19.61 -3.77
N GLY A 166 -18.69 -18.73 -4.62
CA GLY A 166 -17.54 -17.90 -4.27
C GLY A 166 -17.83 -16.85 -3.20
N MET A 167 -16.77 -16.49 -2.46
CA MET A 167 -16.78 -15.38 -1.50
C MET A 167 -15.41 -14.70 -1.51
N VAL A 168 -15.38 -13.36 -1.41
CA VAL A 168 -14.14 -12.57 -1.36
C VAL A 168 -14.18 -11.62 -0.17
N MET A 169 -13.06 -11.55 0.56
CA MET A 169 -12.79 -10.52 1.54
C MET A 169 -11.71 -9.57 1.02
N ALA A 170 -12.02 -8.28 0.99
CA ALA A 170 -11.10 -7.19 0.71
C ALA A 170 -10.82 -6.40 1.97
N ASN A 171 -9.54 -6.17 2.25
CA ASN A 171 -9.08 -5.30 3.34
C ASN A 171 -7.76 -4.64 2.93
N PRO A 172 -7.77 -3.71 1.96
CA PRO A 172 -6.60 -2.89 1.66
C PRO A 172 -6.25 -1.98 2.83
N HIS A 173 -4.95 -1.88 3.12
CA HIS A 173 -4.39 -0.96 4.11
C HIS A 173 -3.76 0.21 3.37
N PHE A 174 -4.49 1.32 3.38
CA PHE A 174 -4.15 2.51 2.62
C PHE A 174 -4.20 3.76 3.51
N PRO A 175 -3.64 4.90 3.04
CA PRO A 175 -3.73 6.17 3.75
C PRO A 175 -5.17 6.60 3.98
N TRP A 176 -5.42 7.26 5.12
CA TRP A 176 -6.72 7.82 5.47
C TRP A 176 -6.86 9.28 5.03
N TYR A 177 -5.84 9.81 4.35
CA TYR A 177 -5.76 11.19 3.84
C TYR A 177 -5.18 11.20 2.41
N GLY A 178 -5.49 12.25 1.65
CA GLY A 178 -4.94 12.47 0.32
C GLY A 178 -5.52 11.59 -0.78
N GLU A 179 -4.82 11.56 -1.92
CA GLU A 179 -5.30 10.96 -3.16
C GLU A 179 -5.28 9.43 -3.19
N ALA A 180 -4.52 8.79 -2.30
CA ALA A 180 -4.50 7.31 -2.23
C ALA A 180 -5.68 6.72 -1.43
N ARG A 181 -6.69 7.53 -1.10
CA ARG A 181 -7.95 7.02 -0.55
C ARG A 181 -8.82 6.41 -1.65
N PHE A 182 -9.61 5.42 -1.27
CA PHE A 182 -10.68 4.89 -2.10
C PHE A 182 -11.96 5.73 -2.00
N TRP A 183 -12.72 5.73 -3.07
CA TRP A 183 -14.06 6.27 -3.15
C TRP A 183 -15.01 5.22 -3.73
N GLU A 184 -16.18 5.04 -3.12
CA GLU A 184 -17.11 3.95 -3.39
C GLU A 184 -18.19 4.37 -4.39
N SER A 185 -18.53 3.47 -5.33
CA SER A 185 -19.60 3.69 -6.31
C SER A 185 -20.19 2.38 -6.82
N HIS A 186 -21.47 2.44 -7.26
CA HIS A 186 -22.10 1.43 -8.08
C HIS A 186 -22.33 2.01 -9.48
N LEU A 187 -21.76 1.40 -10.49
CA LEU A 187 -21.80 1.86 -11.88
C LEU A 187 -22.69 0.92 -12.69
N THR A 188 -23.76 1.47 -13.29
CA THR A 188 -24.69 0.70 -14.11
C THR A 188 -24.85 1.34 -15.48
N ILE A 189 -24.61 0.57 -16.55
CA ILE A 189 -25.03 0.86 -17.92
C ILE A 189 -25.87 -0.32 -18.37
N PRO A 190 -27.21 -0.15 -18.54
CA PRO A 190 -28.10 -1.26 -18.80
C PRO A 190 -27.66 -2.15 -19.96
N GLY A 191 -27.42 -3.43 -19.67
CA GLY A 191 -26.98 -4.44 -20.64
C GLY A 191 -25.47 -4.44 -20.96
N GLU A 192 -24.68 -3.53 -20.36
CA GLU A 192 -23.24 -3.40 -20.66
C GLU A 192 -22.34 -3.48 -19.41
N LEU A 193 -22.75 -2.83 -18.32
CA LEU A 193 -21.98 -2.74 -17.08
C LEU A 193 -22.89 -2.72 -15.87
N ASP A 194 -22.53 -3.48 -14.84
CA ASP A 194 -23.22 -3.51 -13.56
C ASP A 194 -22.22 -3.94 -12.50
N VAL A 195 -21.50 -2.97 -11.90
CA VAL A 195 -20.37 -3.22 -11.02
C VAL A 195 -20.39 -2.31 -9.80
N TYR A 196 -20.16 -2.89 -8.64
CA TYR A 196 -20.08 -2.21 -7.35
C TYR A 196 -18.68 -2.32 -6.79
N GLY A 197 -18.16 -1.23 -6.22
CA GLY A 197 -16.89 -1.26 -5.50
C GLY A 197 -16.25 0.10 -5.37
N VAL A 198 -14.93 0.10 -5.27
CA VAL A 198 -14.12 1.31 -5.06
C VAL A 198 -13.08 1.50 -6.15
N ASN A 199 -12.70 2.76 -6.33
CA ASN A 199 -11.46 3.14 -7.02
C ASN A 199 -10.75 4.23 -6.22
N LEU A 200 -9.48 4.47 -6.54
CA LEU A 200 -8.76 5.62 -5.98
C LEU A 200 -9.40 6.92 -6.44
N ILE A 201 -9.37 7.94 -5.57
CA ILE A 201 -9.95 9.25 -5.87
C ILE A 201 -9.37 9.80 -7.18
N GLY A 202 -10.24 10.28 -8.07
CA GLY A 202 -9.85 10.84 -9.35
C GLY A 202 -9.71 9.81 -10.49
N ALA A 203 -9.84 8.51 -10.21
CA ALA A 203 -9.79 7.45 -11.21
C ALA A 203 -11.18 6.91 -11.54
N PRO A 204 -11.66 6.93 -12.80
CA PRO A 204 -12.92 6.30 -13.21
C PRO A 204 -12.87 4.76 -13.22
N GLY A 205 -14.03 4.11 -13.10
CA GLY A 205 -14.19 2.65 -13.05
C GLY A 205 -14.19 2.10 -11.62
N VAL A 206 -14.04 0.77 -11.49
CA VAL A 206 -13.94 0.05 -10.21
C VAL A 206 -12.65 -0.77 -10.20
N THR A 207 -11.84 -0.66 -9.14
CA THR A 207 -10.59 -1.42 -9.00
C THR A 207 -10.76 -2.62 -8.09
N ILE A 208 -11.49 -2.49 -6.98
CA ILE A 208 -11.81 -3.57 -6.03
C ILE A 208 -13.32 -3.60 -5.87
N GLY A 209 -13.94 -4.75 -6.07
CA GLY A 209 -15.39 -4.83 -6.00
C GLY A 209 -15.97 -6.15 -6.49
N PHE A 210 -17.22 -6.11 -6.93
CA PHE A 210 -17.94 -7.24 -7.47
C PHE A 210 -18.97 -6.82 -8.51
N ASN A 211 -19.28 -7.74 -9.42
CA ASN A 211 -20.38 -7.65 -10.35
C ASN A 211 -21.36 -8.83 -10.13
N ARG A 212 -22.23 -9.12 -11.09
CA ARG A 212 -23.21 -10.23 -10.96
C ARG A 212 -22.58 -11.61 -10.81
N HIS A 213 -21.33 -11.79 -11.22
CA HIS A 213 -20.71 -13.11 -11.41
C HIS A 213 -19.36 -13.27 -10.71
N VAL A 214 -18.60 -12.18 -10.53
CA VAL A 214 -17.25 -12.23 -9.99
C VAL A 214 -17.06 -11.16 -8.94
N ALA A 215 -16.45 -11.52 -7.82
CA ALA A 215 -15.91 -10.58 -6.84
C ALA A 215 -14.38 -10.66 -6.87
N TRP A 216 -13.70 -9.51 -6.69
CA TRP A 216 -12.24 -9.46 -6.67
C TRP A 216 -11.71 -8.40 -5.72
N THR A 217 -10.51 -8.66 -5.25
CA THR A 217 -9.72 -7.71 -4.46
C THR A 217 -8.27 -7.71 -4.90
N HIS A 218 -7.57 -6.66 -4.54
CA HIS A 218 -6.14 -6.53 -4.75
C HIS A 218 -5.39 -6.37 -3.44
N THR A 219 -4.16 -6.89 -3.40
CA THR A 219 -3.17 -6.53 -2.39
C THR A 219 -1.94 -5.95 -3.06
N PHE A 220 -1.20 -5.11 -2.34
CA PHE A 220 0.07 -4.58 -2.84
C PHE A 220 1.08 -5.72 -3.01
N SER A 221 1.64 -5.87 -4.22
CA SER A 221 2.59 -6.95 -4.53
C SER A 221 4.00 -6.64 -4.02
N LYS A 222 4.69 -7.65 -3.53
CA LYS A 222 6.12 -7.58 -3.18
C LYS A 222 7.04 -7.77 -4.37
N GLY A 223 6.54 -8.08 -5.56
CA GLY A 223 7.33 -8.11 -6.78
C GLY A 223 7.91 -6.72 -7.12
N HIS A 224 9.07 -6.70 -7.74
CA HIS A 224 9.76 -5.48 -8.13
C HIS A 224 9.23 -4.98 -9.47
N ARG A 225 8.86 -3.71 -9.54
CA ARG A 225 8.29 -3.06 -10.75
C ARG A 225 9.29 -2.15 -11.41
N PHE A 226 10.46 -2.02 -10.84
CA PHE A 226 11.59 -1.27 -11.35
C PHE A 226 12.91 -1.87 -10.89
N THR A 227 13.97 -1.51 -11.56
CA THR A 227 15.33 -1.79 -11.17
C THR A 227 16.14 -0.50 -11.09
N VAL A 228 17.06 -0.42 -10.15
CA VAL A 228 18.08 0.62 -10.12
C VAL A 228 19.40 -0.01 -10.56
N TYR A 229 20.10 0.68 -11.44
CA TYR A 229 21.38 0.25 -11.94
C TYR A 229 22.50 1.13 -11.38
N LYS A 230 23.47 0.51 -10.75
CA LYS A 230 24.74 1.16 -10.39
C LYS A 230 25.61 1.25 -11.66
N LEU A 231 26.09 2.44 -11.98
CA LEU A 231 26.99 2.70 -13.09
C LEU A 231 28.39 3.00 -12.58
N ASP A 232 29.40 2.30 -13.08
CA ASP A 232 30.80 2.66 -12.88
C ASP A 232 31.16 3.78 -13.85
N LEU A 233 31.53 4.95 -13.32
CA LEU A 233 31.77 6.14 -14.11
C LEU A 233 33.20 6.19 -14.67
N VAL A 234 33.35 6.89 -15.79
CA VAL A 234 34.65 7.09 -16.42
C VAL A 234 35.45 8.09 -15.61
N PRO A 235 36.69 7.75 -15.17
CA PRO A 235 37.51 8.65 -14.36
C PRO A 235 37.71 10.03 -15.02
N GLY A 236 37.29 11.08 -14.30
CA GLY A 236 37.40 12.47 -14.75
C GLY A 236 36.20 12.97 -15.63
N ASP A 237 35.23 12.11 -15.89
CA ASP A 237 33.99 12.52 -16.55
C ASP A 237 32.79 11.80 -15.92
N PRO A 238 32.15 12.36 -14.88
CA PRO A 238 31.03 11.73 -14.18
C PRO A 238 29.73 11.64 -15.00
N THR A 239 29.71 12.16 -16.23
CA THR A 239 28.58 12.04 -17.17
C THR A 239 28.73 10.88 -18.17
N ARG A 240 29.87 10.14 -18.07
CA ARG A 240 30.11 8.94 -18.88
C ARG A 240 30.26 7.71 -17.97
N TYR A 241 29.80 6.57 -18.42
CA TYR A 241 29.81 5.33 -17.67
C TYR A 241 30.30 4.15 -18.53
N ARG A 242 30.85 3.14 -17.86
CA ARG A 242 31.27 1.88 -18.49
C ARG A 242 30.06 1.00 -18.79
N TYR A 243 30.15 0.24 -19.88
CA TYR A 243 29.14 -0.73 -20.27
C TYR A 243 29.83 -1.89 -21.01
N GLY A 244 30.12 -3.00 -20.33
CA GLY A 244 31.00 -4.04 -20.83
C GLY A 244 32.40 -3.47 -21.15
N ASP A 245 32.85 -3.69 -22.39
CA ASP A 245 34.12 -3.15 -22.89
C ASP A 245 33.99 -1.72 -23.46
N ASP A 246 32.77 -1.17 -23.53
CA ASP A 246 32.46 0.14 -24.10
C ASP A 246 32.25 1.21 -23.03
N GLU A 247 32.23 2.47 -23.47
CA GLU A 247 31.82 3.63 -22.69
C GLU A 247 30.59 4.29 -23.34
N ARG A 248 29.59 4.65 -22.48
CA ARG A 248 28.40 5.39 -22.90
C ARG A 248 28.34 6.74 -22.21
N ALA A 249 27.62 7.70 -22.80
CA ALA A 249 27.37 9.00 -22.20
C ALA A 249 25.94 9.10 -21.72
N ALA A 250 25.73 9.69 -20.57
CA ALA A 250 24.43 10.13 -20.13
C ALA A 250 23.95 11.32 -21.00
N THR A 251 22.64 11.37 -21.27
CA THR A 251 22.02 12.41 -22.09
C THR A 251 21.44 13.50 -21.20
N PRO A 252 21.86 14.77 -21.33
CA PRO A 252 21.29 15.89 -20.59
C PRO A 252 20.01 16.38 -21.23
N THR A 253 19.01 16.75 -20.40
CA THR A 253 17.80 17.45 -20.80
C THR A 253 17.52 18.57 -19.82
N THR A 254 17.37 19.81 -20.31
CA THR A 254 17.06 20.95 -19.46
C THR A 254 15.55 21.15 -19.39
N HIS A 255 15.03 21.16 -18.17
CA HIS A 255 13.64 21.41 -17.85
C HIS A 255 13.49 22.76 -17.16
N HIS A 256 12.32 23.38 -17.31
CA HIS A 256 11.95 24.66 -16.71
C HIS A 256 10.71 24.50 -15.84
N ILE A 257 10.72 25.09 -14.64
CA ILE A 257 9.55 25.23 -13.76
C ILE A 257 9.47 26.66 -13.23
N GLU A 258 8.26 27.07 -12.85
CA GLU A 258 8.03 28.30 -12.09
C GLU A 258 7.90 27.94 -10.60
N VAL A 259 8.55 28.70 -9.72
CA VAL A 259 8.55 28.48 -8.26
C VAL A 259 8.08 29.75 -7.56
N LEU A 260 7.10 29.64 -6.70
CA LEU A 260 6.67 30.74 -5.82
C LEU A 260 7.65 30.90 -4.66
N ARG A 261 8.43 31.99 -4.64
CA ARG A 261 9.34 32.33 -3.54
C ARG A 261 9.07 33.76 -3.06
N ASP A 262 8.87 33.94 -1.78
CA ASP A 262 8.61 35.24 -1.15
C ASP A 262 7.47 36.05 -1.80
N GLY A 263 6.48 35.36 -2.37
CA GLY A 263 5.33 35.95 -3.06
C GLY A 263 5.56 36.30 -4.53
N GLU A 264 6.73 36.01 -5.08
CA GLU A 264 7.07 36.20 -6.50
C GLU A 264 7.25 34.85 -7.21
N GLN A 265 6.84 34.78 -8.47
CA GLN A 265 7.10 33.65 -9.36
C GLN A 265 8.49 33.80 -9.97
N ILE A 266 9.35 32.81 -9.76
CA ILE A 266 10.74 32.80 -10.23
C ILE A 266 10.93 31.57 -11.13
N GLY A 267 11.35 31.79 -12.38
CA GLY A 267 11.72 30.69 -13.29
C GLY A 267 13.00 29.99 -12.83
N LEU A 268 12.97 28.67 -12.84
CA LEU A 268 14.10 27.82 -12.47
C LEU A 268 14.37 26.77 -13.55
N ASP A 269 15.58 26.77 -14.09
CA ASP A 269 16.06 25.78 -15.05
C ASP A 269 16.90 24.73 -14.32
N ARG A 270 16.71 23.44 -14.67
CA ARG A 270 17.55 22.33 -14.18
C ARG A 270 17.83 21.36 -15.31
N THR A 271 19.10 21.01 -15.49
CA THR A 271 19.49 19.95 -16.42
C THR A 271 19.46 18.63 -15.67
N LEU A 272 18.61 17.72 -16.14
CA LEU A 272 18.50 16.34 -15.65
C LEU A 272 19.15 15.40 -16.68
N TRP A 273 19.59 14.25 -16.23
CA TRP A 273 20.39 13.34 -17.01
C TRP A 273 19.74 11.98 -17.09
N SER A 274 19.91 11.29 -18.21
CA SER A 274 19.42 9.92 -18.40
C SER A 274 20.51 9.05 -19.00
N SER A 275 20.65 7.83 -18.47
CA SER A 275 21.38 6.75 -19.11
C SER A 275 20.51 6.08 -20.20
N HIS A 276 20.98 5.02 -20.83
CA HIS A 276 20.16 4.20 -21.71
C HIS A 276 19.10 3.36 -20.95
N TYR A 277 19.23 3.20 -19.63
CA TYR A 277 18.21 2.56 -18.79
C TYR A 277 17.05 3.50 -18.46
N GLY A 278 17.35 4.79 -18.27
CA GLY A 278 16.38 5.81 -17.88
C GLY A 278 17.03 6.96 -17.10
N PRO A 279 16.24 7.75 -16.35
CA PRO A 279 16.75 8.91 -15.62
C PRO A 279 17.76 8.51 -14.53
N MET A 280 18.73 9.39 -14.28
CA MET A 280 19.63 9.29 -13.14
C MET A 280 18.87 9.57 -11.85
N VAL A 281 19.30 8.93 -10.76
CA VAL A 281 18.64 9.03 -9.45
C VAL A 281 19.68 9.15 -8.32
N ASP A 282 19.45 10.05 -7.38
CA ASP A 282 20.21 10.17 -6.15
C ASP A 282 19.50 9.43 -5.02
N LEU A 283 19.96 8.22 -4.69
CA LEU A 283 19.39 7.44 -3.61
C LEU A 283 19.87 7.94 -2.24
N PRO A 284 19.10 7.76 -1.16
CA PRO A 284 19.60 8.01 0.19
C PRO A 284 20.89 7.23 0.44
N PHE A 285 21.92 7.90 0.94
CA PHE A 285 23.26 7.34 1.23
C PHE A 285 24.10 6.94 -0.01
N LEU A 286 23.53 6.95 -1.22
CA LEU A 286 24.17 6.54 -2.46
C LEU A 286 23.95 7.59 -3.56
N GLY A 287 24.57 8.75 -3.40
CA GLY A 287 24.48 9.85 -4.38
C GLY A 287 25.40 9.66 -5.59
N TRP A 288 25.19 10.47 -6.61
CA TRP A 288 26.05 10.58 -7.79
C TRP A 288 27.42 11.14 -7.41
N SER A 289 28.46 10.35 -7.59
CA SER A 289 29.86 10.67 -7.22
C SER A 289 30.76 10.74 -8.46
N GLU A 290 32.06 10.99 -8.27
CA GLU A 290 33.07 10.93 -9.36
C GLU A 290 33.30 9.49 -9.86
N ALA A 291 32.96 8.47 -9.07
CA ALA A 291 33.26 7.07 -9.38
C ALA A 291 32.01 6.26 -9.74
N MET A 292 30.85 6.62 -9.22
CA MET A 292 29.61 5.87 -9.45
C MET A 292 28.40 6.80 -9.55
N GLY A 293 27.41 6.39 -10.33
CA GLY A 293 26.08 6.98 -10.42
C GLY A 293 25.02 5.91 -10.42
N PHE A 294 23.76 6.31 -10.28
CA PHE A 294 22.63 5.40 -10.28
C PHE A 294 21.60 5.87 -11.30
N THR A 295 20.94 4.90 -11.95
CA THR A 295 19.91 5.16 -12.93
C THR A 295 18.74 4.19 -12.71
N PHE A 296 17.57 4.55 -13.18
CA PHE A 296 16.31 3.90 -12.87
C PHE A 296 15.61 3.41 -14.15
N ARG A 297 15.07 2.19 -14.14
CA ARG A 297 14.24 1.65 -15.21
C ARG A 297 12.95 1.06 -14.62
N ASP A 298 11.79 1.42 -15.17
CA ASP A 298 10.47 1.11 -14.63
C ASP A 298 9.60 0.40 -15.68
N THR A 299 8.88 -0.64 -15.26
CA THR A 299 7.99 -1.43 -16.12
C THR A 299 6.68 -0.74 -16.44
N ASN A 300 6.24 0.22 -15.63
CA ASN A 300 4.94 0.87 -15.72
C ASN A 300 4.98 2.25 -16.36
N LEU A 301 6.15 2.78 -16.69
CA LEU A 301 6.25 4.09 -17.36
C LEU A 301 5.44 4.13 -18.66
N ASP A 302 5.45 3.05 -19.43
CA ASP A 302 4.75 2.93 -20.71
C ASP A 302 3.51 2.03 -20.63
N ASN A 303 2.97 1.77 -19.44
CA ASN A 303 1.79 0.93 -19.25
C ASN A 303 0.51 1.71 -19.58
N ASP A 304 0.12 1.71 -20.85
CA ASP A 304 -1.10 2.36 -21.35
C ASP A 304 -2.37 1.50 -21.22
N GLN A 305 -2.25 0.26 -20.67
CA GLN A 305 -3.36 -0.68 -20.54
C GLN A 305 -4.12 -0.59 -19.20
N VAL A 306 -3.67 0.20 -18.25
CA VAL A 306 -4.25 0.28 -16.88
C VAL A 306 -5.76 0.56 -16.92
N ILE A 307 -6.19 1.51 -17.75
CA ILE A 307 -7.61 1.95 -17.82
C ILE A 307 -8.49 0.84 -18.43
N VAL A 308 -8.07 0.32 -19.58
CA VAL A 308 -8.82 -0.73 -20.27
C VAL A 308 -8.79 -2.05 -19.52
N GLN A 309 -7.74 -2.32 -18.73
CA GLN A 309 -7.68 -3.46 -17.83
C GLN A 309 -8.79 -3.39 -16.76
N GLY A 310 -8.99 -2.23 -16.13
CA GLY A 310 -10.07 -2.03 -15.16
C GLY A 310 -11.44 -2.33 -15.78
N LEU A 311 -11.76 -1.75 -16.94
CA LEU A 311 -13.00 -2.01 -17.65
C LEU A 311 -13.18 -3.49 -18.07
N THR A 312 -12.08 -4.19 -18.38
CA THR A 312 -12.11 -5.62 -18.70
C THR A 312 -12.45 -6.44 -17.45
N ASN A 313 -11.87 -6.11 -16.30
CA ASN A 313 -12.19 -6.76 -15.02
C ASN A 313 -13.64 -6.52 -14.60
N ASP A 314 -14.14 -5.29 -14.73
CA ASP A 314 -15.50 -4.90 -14.36
C ASP A 314 -16.59 -5.71 -15.09
N ARG A 315 -16.26 -6.29 -16.26
CA ARG A 315 -17.18 -7.06 -17.13
C ARG A 315 -16.97 -8.56 -17.10
N ALA A 316 -15.94 -9.05 -16.39
CA ALA A 316 -15.68 -10.49 -16.31
C ALA A 316 -16.87 -11.24 -15.71
N THR A 317 -17.21 -12.44 -16.29
CA THR A 317 -18.32 -13.28 -15.86
C THR A 317 -17.86 -14.56 -15.16
N SER A 318 -16.55 -14.76 -15.01
CA SER A 318 -15.94 -15.85 -14.25
C SER A 318 -14.49 -15.51 -13.89
N VAL A 319 -13.91 -16.20 -12.92
CA VAL A 319 -12.47 -16.07 -12.62
C VAL A 319 -11.59 -16.47 -13.81
N ALA A 320 -12.07 -17.40 -14.65
CA ALA A 320 -11.36 -17.78 -15.86
C ALA A 320 -11.34 -16.66 -16.90
N GLU A 321 -12.46 -15.95 -17.09
CA GLU A 321 -12.54 -14.81 -17.99
C GLU A 321 -11.73 -13.63 -17.45
N LEU A 322 -11.77 -13.36 -16.13
CA LEU A 322 -10.95 -12.35 -15.49
C LEU A 322 -9.45 -12.63 -15.74
N LYS A 323 -8.99 -13.87 -15.51
CA LYS A 323 -7.61 -14.29 -15.81
C LYS A 323 -7.25 -14.09 -17.28
N ALA A 324 -8.14 -14.50 -18.20
CA ALA A 324 -7.93 -14.33 -19.65
C ALA A 324 -7.87 -12.85 -20.05
N GLY A 325 -8.69 -12.00 -19.42
CA GLY A 325 -8.66 -10.56 -19.62
C GLY A 325 -7.33 -9.92 -19.18
N VAL A 326 -6.80 -10.36 -18.03
CA VAL A 326 -5.47 -9.92 -17.56
C VAL A 326 -4.37 -10.42 -18.50
N ALA A 327 -4.43 -11.67 -18.95
CA ALA A 327 -3.46 -12.20 -19.92
C ALA A 327 -3.45 -11.41 -21.24
N ALA A 328 -4.63 -10.96 -21.70
CA ALA A 328 -4.76 -10.22 -22.95
C ALA A 328 -4.30 -8.76 -22.87
N ARG A 329 -4.38 -8.14 -21.68
CA ARG A 329 -4.08 -6.72 -21.48
C ARG A 329 -2.79 -6.45 -20.73
N SER A 330 -2.49 -7.28 -19.72
CA SER A 330 -1.33 -7.12 -18.82
C SER A 330 -1.20 -5.70 -18.22
N GLY A 331 -2.36 -5.07 -17.96
CA GLY A 331 -2.42 -3.67 -17.51
C GLY A 331 -2.33 -3.50 -15.99
N LEU A 332 -2.31 -4.58 -15.19
CA LEU A 332 -2.18 -4.47 -13.73
C LEU A 332 -0.77 -3.99 -13.35
N PRO A 333 -0.64 -2.84 -12.65
CA PRO A 333 0.67 -2.24 -12.50
C PRO A 333 1.50 -2.82 -11.33
N TRP A 334 0.89 -3.15 -10.19
CA TRP A 334 1.63 -3.47 -8.95
C TRP A 334 0.81 -4.26 -7.91
N VAL A 335 -0.16 -5.06 -8.34
CA VAL A 335 -1.08 -5.73 -7.42
C VAL A 335 -1.10 -7.24 -7.57
N ASN A 336 -1.25 -7.96 -6.46
CA ASN A 336 -1.81 -9.31 -6.46
C ASN A 336 -3.32 -9.20 -6.64
N THR A 337 -3.93 -10.22 -7.24
CA THR A 337 -5.38 -10.34 -7.39
C THR A 337 -5.87 -11.62 -6.73
N MET A 338 -6.87 -11.51 -5.86
CA MET A 338 -7.68 -12.62 -5.36
C MET A 338 -9.11 -12.42 -5.87
N ALA A 339 -9.70 -13.46 -6.45
CA ALA A 339 -11.04 -13.41 -7.02
C ALA A 339 -11.80 -14.71 -6.76
N ALA A 340 -13.13 -14.62 -6.69
CA ALA A 340 -14.01 -15.77 -6.67
C ALA A 340 -15.27 -15.50 -7.51
N ASP A 341 -15.87 -16.56 -8.09
CA ASP A 341 -17.04 -16.44 -8.94
C ASP A 341 -18.29 -17.16 -8.37
N ASP A 342 -19.43 -16.90 -9.00
CA ASP A 342 -20.72 -17.49 -8.63
C ASP A 342 -20.79 -19.02 -8.86
N ALA A 343 -19.84 -19.60 -9.62
CA ALA A 343 -19.68 -21.05 -9.77
C ALA A 343 -18.83 -21.68 -8.64
N GLY A 344 -18.23 -20.85 -7.78
CA GLY A 344 -17.43 -21.29 -6.63
C GLY A 344 -15.97 -21.61 -6.94
N HIS A 345 -15.43 -21.06 -8.01
CA HIS A 345 -13.98 -21.11 -8.26
C HIS A 345 -13.31 -19.90 -7.62
N CYS A 346 -12.08 -20.08 -7.13
CA CYS A 346 -11.24 -18.97 -6.65
C CYS A 346 -9.87 -18.97 -7.32
N LEU A 347 -9.28 -17.78 -7.42
CA LEU A 347 -8.06 -17.49 -8.14
C LEU A 347 -7.17 -16.55 -7.33
N TYR A 348 -5.88 -16.88 -7.25
CA TYR A 348 -4.80 -15.96 -6.94
C TYR A 348 -3.94 -15.73 -8.17
N MET A 349 -3.46 -14.52 -8.40
CA MET A 349 -2.41 -14.21 -9.35
C MET A 349 -1.63 -12.94 -8.95
N ASP A 350 -0.31 -12.96 -9.18
CA ASP A 350 0.54 -11.76 -9.26
C ASP A 350 0.95 -11.57 -10.72
N SER A 351 0.05 -10.96 -11.49
CA SER A 351 0.22 -10.74 -12.93
C SER A 351 0.55 -9.29 -13.26
N SER A 352 1.18 -8.59 -12.34
CA SER A 352 1.64 -7.22 -12.53
C SER A 352 2.91 -7.16 -13.37
N SER A 353 3.12 -6.02 -14.04
CA SER A 353 4.31 -5.78 -14.85
C SER A 353 5.60 -6.04 -14.08
N THR A 354 6.40 -6.99 -14.51
CA THR A 354 7.63 -7.43 -13.82
C THR A 354 8.80 -7.45 -14.80
N PRO A 355 9.98 -6.90 -14.43
CA PRO A 355 11.18 -6.96 -15.26
C PRO A 355 11.62 -8.41 -15.47
N ASN A 356 12.09 -8.74 -16.67
CA ASN A 356 12.61 -10.06 -17.01
C ASN A 356 14.14 -10.03 -17.07
N LEU A 357 14.80 -10.84 -16.26
CA LEU A 357 16.25 -11.06 -16.32
C LEU A 357 16.54 -12.42 -16.99
N SER A 358 17.74 -12.55 -17.58
CA SER A 358 18.21 -13.88 -17.95
C SER A 358 18.37 -14.77 -16.72
N ALA A 359 18.29 -16.09 -16.86
CA ALA A 359 18.44 -17.02 -15.74
C ALA A 359 19.81 -16.85 -15.03
N GLU A 360 20.87 -16.45 -15.75
CA GLU A 360 22.18 -16.16 -15.18
C GLU A 360 22.15 -14.88 -14.33
N ALA A 361 21.53 -13.81 -14.84
CA ALA A 361 21.40 -12.54 -14.12
C ALA A 361 20.47 -12.66 -12.90
N ASP A 362 19.39 -13.42 -13.03
CA ASP A 362 18.45 -13.69 -11.93
C ASP A 362 19.16 -14.42 -10.77
N ALA A 363 19.92 -15.48 -11.09
CA ALA A 363 20.72 -16.19 -10.09
C ALA A 363 21.81 -15.30 -9.45
N ALA A 364 22.49 -14.46 -10.24
CA ALA A 364 23.48 -13.51 -9.74
C ALA A 364 22.84 -12.42 -8.85
N PHE A 365 21.64 -11.97 -9.17
CA PHE A 365 20.89 -11.03 -8.31
C PHE A 365 20.57 -11.66 -6.95
N VAL A 366 20.09 -12.90 -6.92
CA VAL A 366 19.82 -13.62 -5.66
C VAL A 366 21.12 -13.80 -4.84
N ASP A 367 22.21 -14.18 -5.49
CA ASP A 367 23.53 -14.29 -4.82
C ASP A 367 23.99 -12.96 -4.23
N ASN A 368 23.83 -11.86 -4.96
CA ASN A 368 24.13 -10.51 -4.46
C ASN A 368 23.26 -10.13 -3.25
N VAL A 369 21.98 -10.44 -3.27
CA VAL A 369 21.09 -10.19 -2.11
C VAL A 369 21.57 -10.96 -0.88
N ASP A 370 22.04 -12.19 -1.04
CA ASP A 370 22.48 -13.02 0.08
C ASP A 370 23.89 -12.66 0.60
N ASN A 371 24.75 -12.07 -0.24
CA ASN A 371 26.18 -11.89 0.07
C ASN A 371 26.68 -10.43 0.05
N ASP A 372 25.90 -9.47 -0.52
CA ASP A 372 26.23 -8.04 -0.50
C ASP A 372 25.28 -7.25 0.42
N PRO A 373 25.79 -6.72 1.56
CA PRO A 373 24.97 -5.97 2.51
C PRO A 373 24.29 -4.72 1.92
N ILE A 374 24.86 -4.10 0.88
CA ILE A 374 24.28 -2.91 0.23
C ILE A 374 23.07 -3.33 -0.60
N THR A 375 23.22 -4.39 -1.39
CA THR A 375 22.11 -4.95 -2.18
C THR A 375 20.98 -5.43 -1.26
N ALA A 376 21.30 -6.13 -0.16
CA ALA A 376 20.32 -6.56 0.85
C ALA A 376 19.60 -5.37 1.50
N LEU A 377 20.34 -4.32 1.90
CA LEU A 377 19.77 -3.10 2.47
C LEU A 377 18.82 -2.40 1.48
N LEU A 378 19.24 -2.21 0.24
CA LEU A 378 18.40 -1.58 -0.79
C LEU A 378 17.17 -2.40 -1.10
N LEU A 379 17.31 -3.73 -1.13
CA LEU A 379 16.15 -4.63 -1.30
C LEU A 379 15.16 -4.51 -0.14
N SER A 380 15.62 -4.35 1.09
CA SER A 380 14.72 -4.10 2.25
C SER A 380 13.95 -2.78 2.10
N MET A 381 14.49 -1.83 1.35
CA MET A 381 13.84 -0.57 0.94
C MET A 381 13.10 -0.70 -0.40
N ARG A 382 12.85 -1.91 -0.89
CA ARG A 382 12.13 -2.22 -2.15
C ARG A 382 12.89 -1.83 -3.43
N VAL A 383 14.17 -1.57 -3.35
CA VAL A 383 15.04 -1.23 -4.49
C VAL A 383 15.84 -2.46 -4.92
N ALA A 384 15.51 -3.01 -6.10
CA ALA A 384 16.31 -4.04 -6.74
C ALA A 384 17.52 -3.40 -7.42
N LEU A 385 18.70 -3.53 -6.81
CA LEU A 385 19.97 -3.00 -7.32
C LEU A 385 20.66 -4.01 -8.24
N LEU A 386 21.00 -3.56 -9.46
CA LEU A 386 21.73 -4.33 -10.47
C LEU A 386 23.01 -3.61 -10.87
N ASP A 387 24.00 -4.35 -11.40
CA ASP A 387 25.19 -3.76 -11.99
C ASP A 387 24.92 -3.29 -13.41
N GLY A 388 24.77 -1.97 -13.58
CA GLY A 388 24.47 -1.34 -14.86
C GLY A 388 25.67 -1.22 -15.80
N SER A 389 26.87 -1.54 -15.33
CA SER A 389 28.09 -1.62 -16.16
C SER A 389 28.30 -3.01 -16.75
N ASP A 390 27.56 -4.01 -16.25
CA ASP A 390 27.57 -5.38 -16.77
C ASP A 390 26.34 -5.65 -17.65
N PRO A 391 26.51 -5.86 -18.98
CA PRO A 391 25.41 -6.12 -19.89
C PRO A 391 24.55 -7.34 -19.58
N ARG A 392 25.02 -8.26 -18.72
CA ARG A 392 24.22 -9.43 -18.30
C ARG A 392 22.94 -9.03 -17.57
N PHE A 393 22.93 -7.90 -16.90
CA PHE A 393 21.80 -7.41 -16.12
C PHE A 393 20.80 -6.58 -16.94
N GLU A 394 20.96 -6.51 -18.27
CA GLU A 394 19.90 -5.98 -19.14
C GLU A 394 18.62 -6.80 -18.99
N TRP A 395 17.47 -6.14 -19.06
CA TRP A 395 16.21 -6.84 -19.21
C TRP A 395 16.16 -7.53 -20.56
N VAL A 396 15.72 -8.78 -20.56
CA VAL A 396 15.68 -9.62 -21.77
C VAL A 396 14.25 -9.85 -22.23
N ASP A 397 14.06 -9.91 -23.54
CA ASP A 397 12.75 -10.16 -24.14
C ASP A 397 12.29 -11.59 -23.90
N GLU A 398 11.00 -11.76 -23.65
CA GLU A 398 10.35 -13.05 -23.50
C GLU A 398 9.15 -13.16 -24.46
N PRO A 399 8.97 -14.31 -25.16
CA PRO A 399 7.79 -14.53 -25.98
C PRO A 399 6.50 -14.45 -25.17
N GLY A 400 5.52 -13.69 -25.67
CA GLY A 400 4.23 -13.50 -24.98
C GLY A 400 4.24 -12.43 -23.86
N ALA A 401 5.37 -11.75 -23.63
CA ALA A 401 5.42 -10.60 -22.76
C ALA A 401 4.65 -9.40 -23.34
N PRO A 402 4.04 -8.55 -22.49
CA PRO A 402 3.27 -7.40 -22.95
C PRO A 402 4.13 -6.31 -23.59
N ALA A 403 5.40 -6.22 -23.21
CA ALA A 403 6.38 -5.29 -23.74
C ALA A 403 7.80 -5.90 -23.64
N PRO A 404 8.76 -5.39 -24.45
CA PRO A 404 10.15 -5.83 -24.40
C PRO A 404 10.74 -5.73 -22.98
N GLY A 405 11.46 -6.76 -22.55
CA GLY A 405 12.14 -6.81 -21.25
C GLY A 405 11.24 -7.16 -20.08
N LEU A 406 9.98 -7.55 -20.30
CA LEU A 406 9.05 -7.99 -19.24
C LEU A 406 8.86 -9.50 -19.25
N VAL A 407 8.47 -10.03 -18.06
CA VAL A 407 8.06 -11.44 -17.90
C VAL A 407 6.75 -11.69 -18.63
N GLY A 408 6.67 -12.78 -19.37
CA GLY A 408 5.46 -13.23 -20.05
C GLY A 408 4.40 -13.71 -19.06
N PHE A 409 3.11 -13.50 -19.39
CA PHE A 409 1.98 -13.82 -18.49
C PHE A 409 2.01 -15.25 -17.95
N ASP A 410 2.37 -16.23 -18.78
CA ASP A 410 2.39 -17.64 -18.41
C ASP A 410 3.49 -18.00 -17.39
N ASN A 411 4.49 -17.13 -17.24
CA ASN A 411 5.59 -17.26 -16.27
C ASN A 411 5.39 -16.41 -15.00
N LEU A 412 4.27 -15.69 -14.90
CA LEU A 412 3.88 -14.96 -13.69
C LEU A 412 3.11 -15.89 -12.72
N PRO A 413 3.22 -15.66 -11.40
CA PRO A 413 2.58 -16.51 -10.39
C PRO A 413 1.06 -16.53 -10.50
N SER A 414 0.45 -17.72 -10.51
CA SER A 414 -1.00 -17.87 -10.40
C SER A 414 -1.40 -19.21 -9.79
N LEU A 415 -2.51 -19.26 -9.07
CA LEU A 415 -3.07 -20.45 -8.44
C LEU A 415 -4.60 -20.43 -8.55
N HIS A 416 -5.17 -21.50 -9.11
CA HIS A 416 -6.62 -21.69 -9.22
C HIS A 416 -7.05 -22.80 -8.26
N ARG A 417 -8.10 -22.55 -7.45
CA ARG A 417 -8.60 -23.47 -6.41
C ARG A 417 -10.13 -23.49 -6.37
N ASP A 418 -10.66 -24.47 -5.62
CA ASP A 418 -12.07 -24.58 -5.26
C ASP A 418 -12.28 -24.46 -3.73
N ASP A 419 -11.18 -24.39 -2.96
CA ASP A 419 -11.20 -24.15 -1.51
C ASP A 419 -10.89 -22.68 -1.18
N HIS A 420 -9.62 -22.27 -1.08
CA HIS A 420 -9.27 -20.88 -0.78
C HIS A 420 -7.94 -20.47 -1.41
N VAL A 421 -7.78 -19.16 -1.55
CA VAL A 421 -6.50 -18.48 -1.79
C VAL A 421 -6.44 -17.21 -0.96
N PHE A 422 -5.23 -16.75 -0.60
CA PHE A 422 -5.04 -15.50 0.13
C PHE A 422 -3.73 -14.81 -0.22
N ASN A 423 -3.63 -13.54 0.12
CA ASN A 423 -2.37 -12.81 0.15
C ASN A 423 -2.45 -11.69 1.19
N SER A 424 -1.33 -11.45 1.89
CA SER A 424 -1.15 -10.39 2.88
C SER A 424 0.17 -9.65 2.64
N ASN A 425 0.46 -9.35 1.39
CA ASN A 425 1.60 -8.64 0.82
C ASN A 425 2.93 -9.38 0.77
N ASP A 426 3.13 -10.48 1.50
CA ASP A 426 4.36 -11.26 1.32
C ASP A 426 4.40 -11.90 -0.08
N PRO A 427 5.58 -12.33 -0.58
CA PRO A 427 5.73 -12.81 -1.94
C PRO A 427 4.79 -13.98 -2.28
N TYR A 428 4.48 -14.09 -3.53
CA TYR A 428 3.50 -14.98 -4.17
C TYR A 428 3.49 -16.44 -3.70
N TRP A 429 4.60 -16.96 -3.22
CA TRP A 429 4.79 -18.40 -3.00
C TRP A 429 3.88 -18.98 -1.90
N LEU A 430 3.40 -18.17 -0.96
CA LEU A 430 2.45 -18.55 0.09
C LEU A 430 1.06 -17.95 -0.18
N ALA A 431 0.47 -18.28 -1.33
CA ALA A 431 -0.90 -17.87 -1.68
C ALA A 431 -1.95 -18.90 -1.21
N HIS A 432 -1.52 -20.02 -0.64
CA HIS A 432 -2.34 -21.04 0.01
C HIS A 432 -1.56 -21.65 1.17
N ALA A 433 -2.23 -21.92 2.29
CA ALA A 433 -1.55 -22.29 3.53
C ALA A 433 -0.77 -23.62 3.47
N THR A 434 -1.19 -24.55 2.63
CA THR A 434 -0.60 -25.91 2.51
C THR A 434 -0.06 -26.24 1.12
N GLU A 435 -0.35 -25.43 0.11
CA GLU A 435 0.16 -25.63 -1.25
C GLU A 435 0.96 -24.39 -1.67
N GLN A 436 2.28 -24.53 -1.64
CA GLN A 436 3.17 -23.43 -2.04
C GLN A 436 3.33 -23.41 -3.56
N LEU A 437 3.36 -22.22 -4.16
CA LEU A 437 3.68 -22.07 -5.57
C LEU A 437 5.17 -22.35 -5.81
N PRO A 438 5.53 -22.86 -7.01
CA PRO A 438 6.93 -23.05 -7.40
C PRO A 438 7.67 -21.72 -7.50
N ALA A 439 9.01 -21.79 -7.58
CA ALA A 439 9.83 -20.61 -7.80
C ALA A 439 9.54 -19.97 -9.16
N HIS A 440 9.40 -18.65 -9.15
CA HIS A 440 9.31 -17.75 -10.31
C HIS A 440 10.54 -16.85 -10.36
N PRO A 441 10.76 -16.04 -11.43
CA PRO A 441 11.86 -15.08 -11.48
C PRO A 441 11.97 -14.24 -10.22
N ALA A 442 13.17 -13.99 -9.74
CA ALA A 442 13.42 -13.35 -8.43
C ALA A 442 12.78 -11.97 -8.30
N LEU A 443 12.61 -11.24 -9.41
CA LEU A 443 11.92 -9.95 -9.43
C LEU A 443 10.39 -10.05 -9.27
N CYS A 444 9.79 -11.24 -9.38
CA CYS A 444 8.41 -11.49 -8.93
C CYS A 444 8.29 -11.50 -7.40
N GLY A 445 9.42 -11.54 -6.70
CA GLY A 445 9.55 -11.66 -5.25
C GLY A 445 10.40 -12.86 -4.87
N LEU A 446 11.25 -12.72 -3.86
CA LEU A 446 12.16 -13.79 -3.45
C LEU A 446 11.37 -14.98 -2.88
N HIS A 447 11.68 -16.17 -3.41
CA HIS A 447 11.06 -17.43 -3.00
C HIS A 447 11.57 -17.88 -1.63
N HIS A 448 10.69 -18.43 -0.78
CA HIS A 448 11.03 -19.03 0.51
C HIS A 448 11.73 -18.07 1.50
N ARG A 449 11.46 -16.77 1.45
CA ARG A 449 11.92 -15.81 2.46
C ARG A 449 10.93 -15.72 3.63
N PRO A 450 11.40 -15.32 4.83
CA PRO A 450 10.55 -15.15 6.01
C PRO A 450 9.33 -14.26 5.73
N VAL A 451 8.15 -14.74 6.16
CA VAL A 451 6.89 -14.01 6.01
C VAL A 451 6.56 -13.22 7.27
N SER A 452 5.71 -12.22 7.12
CA SER A 452 5.28 -11.38 8.24
C SER A 452 4.39 -12.14 9.24
N PRO A 453 4.37 -11.74 10.53
CA PRO A 453 3.43 -12.29 11.50
C PRO A 453 1.97 -12.14 11.04
N ARG A 454 1.62 -11.06 10.31
CA ARG A 454 0.30 -10.84 9.74
C ARG A 454 -0.04 -11.88 8.66
N THR A 455 0.88 -12.21 7.77
CA THR A 455 0.67 -13.28 6.77
C THR A 455 0.43 -14.62 7.44
N ARG A 456 1.18 -14.96 8.50
CA ARG A 456 0.97 -16.18 9.27
C ARG A 456 -0.43 -16.22 9.91
N MET A 457 -0.88 -15.11 10.52
CA MET A 457 -2.23 -15.01 11.07
C MET A 457 -3.29 -15.21 9.98
N ASN A 458 -3.15 -14.56 8.82
CA ASN A 458 -4.08 -14.73 7.70
C ASN A 458 -4.11 -16.20 7.22
N ALA A 459 -2.95 -16.85 7.07
CA ALA A 459 -2.86 -18.27 6.70
C ALA A 459 -3.58 -19.17 7.71
N LEU A 460 -3.43 -18.92 9.02
CA LEU A 460 -4.13 -19.65 10.07
C LEU A 460 -5.64 -19.46 9.97
N LEU A 461 -6.12 -18.25 9.79
CA LEU A 461 -7.55 -17.93 9.73
C LEU A 461 -8.24 -18.58 8.54
N VAL A 462 -7.63 -18.55 7.34
CA VAL A 462 -8.25 -19.11 6.12
C VAL A 462 -8.17 -20.62 6.02
N SER A 463 -7.20 -21.27 6.73
CA SER A 463 -6.99 -22.71 6.69
C SER A 463 -7.55 -23.46 7.90
N ALA A 464 -7.79 -22.77 9.01
CA ALA A 464 -8.26 -23.40 10.22
C ALA A 464 -9.76 -23.77 10.09
N ALA A 465 -10.03 -25.07 9.91
CA ALA A 465 -11.38 -25.59 9.89
C ALA A 465 -11.80 -26.08 11.29
N GLY A 466 -13.08 -25.94 11.62
CA GLY A 466 -13.67 -26.48 12.84
C GLY A 466 -13.63 -25.54 14.06
N PRO A 467 -13.79 -26.05 15.28
CA PRO A 467 -14.09 -25.24 16.49
C PRO A 467 -13.01 -24.25 16.90
N THR A 468 -11.79 -24.40 16.41
CA THR A 468 -10.64 -23.52 16.72
C THR A 468 -10.23 -22.62 15.54
N GLY A 469 -10.90 -22.76 14.39
CA GLY A 469 -10.65 -21.98 13.21
C GLY A 469 -11.58 -20.79 13.04
N ALA A 470 -11.39 -20.02 11.99
CA ALA A 470 -12.27 -18.92 11.66
C ALA A 470 -13.58 -19.39 10.99
N SER A 471 -13.61 -20.61 10.39
CA SER A 471 -14.85 -21.20 9.88
C SER A 471 -15.72 -21.76 10.99
N GLY A 472 -17.03 -21.89 10.76
CA GLY A 472 -17.96 -22.49 11.69
C GLY A 472 -17.66 -23.96 12.06
N PRO A 473 -18.44 -24.56 12.97
CA PRO A 473 -18.22 -25.94 13.43
C PRO A 473 -18.28 -27.01 12.33
N ASP A 474 -18.92 -26.69 11.20
CA ASP A 474 -19.01 -27.55 10.00
C ASP A 474 -17.82 -27.40 9.07
N GLY A 475 -16.85 -26.50 9.37
CA GLY A 475 -15.69 -26.22 8.55
C GLY A 475 -15.99 -25.36 7.33
N ARG A 476 -17.15 -24.68 7.30
CA ARG A 476 -17.57 -23.80 6.21
C ARG A 476 -17.63 -22.37 6.67
N PHE A 477 -17.13 -21.47 5.82
CA PHE A 477 -17.17 -20.04 6.05
C PHE A 477 -18.54 -19.44 5.68
N THR A 478 -19.08 -18.67 6.58
CA THR A 478 -20.18 -17.74 6.35
C THR A 478 -19.64 -16.31 6.21
N PRO A 479 -20.40 -15.35 5.68
CA PRO A 479 -20.01 -13.93 5.72
C PRO A 479 -19.76 -13.43 7.15
N ASP A 480 -20.49 -13.91 8.13
CA ASP A 480 -20.33 -13.53 9.54
C ASP A 480 -19.01 -14.06 10.13
N ASP A 481 -18.60 -15.27 9.76
CA ASP A 481 -17.29 -15.83 10.15
C ASP A 481 -16.13 -15.01 9.61
N ILE A 482 -16.22 -14.58 8.34
CA ILE A 482 -15.21 -13.75 7.68
C ILE A 482 -15.15 -12.35 8.34
N GLU A 483 -16.30 -11.74 8.64
CA GLU A 483 -16.38 -10.46 9.34
C GLU A 483 -15.73 -10.55 10.73
N ALA A 484 -16.07 -11.56 11.50
CA ALA A 484 -15.47 -11.82 12.82
C ALA A 484 -13.95 -12.06 12.73
N ALA A 485 -13.47 -12.73 11.70
CA ALA A 485 -12.05 -13.00 11.49
C ALA A 485 -11.25 -11.76 11.12
N VAL A 486 -11.74 -10.96 10.13
CA VAL A 486 -11.02 -9.78 9.67
C VAL A 486 -10.98 -8.67 10.72
N LEU A 487 -12.03 -8.54 11.54
CA LEU A 487 -12.13 -7.56 12.62
C LEU A 487 -11.79 -8.15 14.02
N GLY A 488 -11.21 -9.34 14.06
CA GLY A 488 -10.99 -10.11 15.31
C GLY A 488 -9.95 -9.54 16.25
N ASN A 489 -9.03 -8.68 15.80
CA ASN A 489 -8.02 -7.96 16.58
C ASN A 489 -7.13 -8.83 17.50
N HIS A 490 -7.00 -10.12 17.23
CA HIS A 490 -6.21 -11.04 18.04
C HIS A 490 -4.74 -11.02 17.62
N SER A 491 -3.80 -11.03 18.59
CA SER A 491 -2.37 -10.96 18.35
C SER A 491 -1.72 -12.34 18.28
N LEU A 492 -1.26 -12.76 17.11
CA LEU A 492 -0.47 -13.98 16.96
C LEU A 492 0.83 -13.93 17.77
N MET A 493 1.50 -12.76 17.79
CA MET A 493 2.76 -12.62 18.52
C MET A 493 2.59 -12.79 20.03
N ALA A 494 1.45 -12.37 20.58
CA ALA A 494 1.12 -12.63 21.98
C ALA A 494 0.88 -14.11 22.25
N ASP A 495 0.20 -14.82 21.36
CA ASP A 495 0.00 -16.27 21.51
C ASP A 495 1.31 -17.05 21.50
N LEU A 496 2.24 -16.65 20.64
CA LEU A 496 3.53 -17.34 20.49
C LEU A 496 4.48 -17.09 21.67
N LEU A 497 4.43 -15.91 22.31
CA LEU A 497 5.55 -15.44 23.14
C LEU A 497 5.15 -14.93 24.53
N LEU A 498 3.92 -14.46 24.77
CA LEU A 498 3.57 -13.72 25.97
C LEU A 498 3.84 -14.51 27.25
N ASP A 499 3.40 -15.75 27.31
CA ASP A 499 3.56 -16.57 28.52
C ASP A 499 5.03 -16.80 28.91
N ALA A 500 5.87 -17.10 27.89
CA ALA A 500 7.32 -17.28 28.09
C ALA A 500 8.02 -15.96 28.45
N ILE A 501 7.57 -14.84 27.92
CA ILE A 501 8.08 -13.50 28.26
C ILE A 501 7.71 -13.17 29.71
N LEU A 502 6.47 -13.38 30.11
CA LEU A 502 6.03 -13.16 31.53
C LEU A 502 6.88 -13.94 32.50
N ASP A 503 7.14 -15.23 32.23
CA ASP A 503 7.99 -16.06 33.09
C ASP A 503 9.43 -15.53 33.16
N ARG A 504 9.97 -15.06 32.06
CA ARG A 504 11.29 -14.42 32.00
C ARG A 504 11.35 -13.14 32.82
N LEU A 505 10.34 -12.27 32.68
CA LEU A 505 10.29 -11.00 33.41
C LEU A 505 10.14 -11.26 34.92
N ARG A 506 9.31 -12.22 35.32
CA ARG A 506 9.19 -12.62 36.73
C ARG A 506 10.52 -13.11 37.35
N THR A 507 11.31 -13.78 36.53
CA THR A 507 12.66 -14.23 36.95
C THR A 507 13.63 -13.06 37.05
N ALA A 508 13.52 -12.04 36.21
CA ALA A 508 14.41 -10.89 36.22
C ALA A 508 14.11 -9.88 37.35
N VAL A 509 12.85 -9.78 37.83
CA VAL A 509 12.45 -8.81 38.86
C VAL A 509 13.33 -8.83 40.11
N PRO A 510 13.67 -9.99 40.73
CA PRO A 510 14.50 -10.02 41.94
C PRO A 510 15.94 -9.54 41.74
N GLU A 511 16.45 -9.55 40.50
CA GLU A 511 17.82 -9.22 40.16
C GLU A 511 17.98 -7.77 39.67
N ALA A 512 16.84 -7.10 39.39
CA ALA A 512 16.80 -5.73 38.90
C ALA A 512 17.03 -4.71 40.03
N ASN A 513 17.45 -3.48 39.65
CA ASN A 513 17.44 -2.38 40.61
C ASN A 513 15.98 -2.04 41.02
N PRO A 514 15.76 -1.30 42.13
CA PRO A 514 14.41 -1.10 42.68
C PRO A 514 13.42 -0.43 41.70
N ASP A 515 13.88 0.50 40.86
CA ASP A 515 13.00 1.21 39.92
C ASP A 515 12.62 0.34 38.72
N ASP A 516 13.57 -0.45 38.19
CA ASP A 516 13.32 -1.42 37.13
C ASP A 516 12.45 -2.56 37.63
N ALA A 517 12.71 -3.07 38.87
CA ALA A 517 11.90 -4.11 39.49
C ALA A 517 10.43 -3.68 39.68
N ALA A 518 10.19 -2.45 40.10
CA ALA A 518 8.84 -1.88 40.21
C ALA A 518 8.16 -1.79 38.84
N SER A 519 8.88 -1.29 37.82
CA SER A 519 8.39 -1.16 36.45
C SER A 519 8.04 -2.50 35.82
N LEU A 520 8.92 -3.50 35.97
CA LEU A 520 8.67 -4.87 35.48
C LEU A 520 7.51 -5.53 36.19
N THR A 521 7.37 -5.33 37.51
CA THR A 521 6.26 -5.89 38.31
C THR A 521 4.92 -5.33 37.81
N GLU A 522 4.85 -4.00 37.56
CA GLU A 522 3.66 -3.37 37.02
C GLU A 522 3.30 -3.92 35.63
N ALA A 523 4.29 -3.99 34.70
CA ALA A 523 4.09 -4.51 33.35
C ALA A 523 3.64 -5.99 33.36
N VAL A 524 4.25 -6.82 34.21
CA VAL A 524 3.83 -8.23 34.36
C VAL A 524 2.38 -8.32 34.81
N ALA A 525 1.96 -7.52 35.80
CA ALA A 525 0.58 -7.55 36.30
C ALA A 525 -0.43 -7.13 35.18
N VAL A 526 -0.09 -6.13 34.42
CA VAL A 526 -0.93 -5.64 33.29
C VAL A 526 -1.02 -6.68 32.18
N LEU A 527 0.10 -7.24 31.75
CA LEU A 527 0.16 -8.20 30.65
C LEU A 527 -0.40 -9.58 31.01
N ASP A 528 -0.28 -10.00 32.25
CA ASP A 528 -0.85 -11.28 32.77
C ASP A 528 -2.40 -11.27 32.72
N ALA A 529 -2.99 -10.09 32.84
CA ALA A 529 -4.44 -9.89 32.77
C ALA A 529 -4.95 -9.59 31.37
N TRP A 530 -4.04 -9.36 30.38
CA TRP A 530 -4.41 -8.96 29.03
C TRP A 530 -4.99 -10.13 28.22
N ASP A 531 -6.07 -9.84 27.48
CA ASP A 531 -6.81 -10.78 26.63
C ASP A 531 -6.14 -11.09 25.27
N ARG A 532 -4.94 -10.58 25.01
CA ARG A 532 -4.16 -10.68 23.77
C ARG A 532 -4.87 -10.06 22.54
N ARG A 533 -5.77 -9.10 22.79
CA ARG A 533 -6.53 -8.41 21.75
C ARG A 533 -6.24 -6.93 21.76
N TYR A 534 -6.55 -6.30 20.63
CA TYR A 534 -6.47 -4.85 20.42
C TYR A 534 -7.87 -4.25 20.28
N GLU A 535 -8.75 -4.56 21.24
CA GLU A 535 -10.09 -3.98 21.37
C GLU A 535 -10.02 -2.62 22.08
N LEU A 536 -11.10 -1.83 22.00
CA LEU A 536 -11.11 -0.51 22.62
C LEU A 536 -10.88 -0.52 24.12
N ASP A 537 -11.34 -1.54 24.80
CA ASP A 537 -11.23 -1.77 26.25
C ASP A 537 -10.04 -2.65 26.67
N SER A 538 -9.25 -3.15 25.70
CA SER A 538 -8.07 -3.99 25.99
C SER A 538 -7.02 -3.20 26.78
N VAL A 539 -6.69 -3.71 27.97
CA VAL A 539 -5.63 -3.23 28.87
C VAL A 539 -4.43 -4.15 28.72
N GLY A 540 -3.24 -3.58 28.42
CA GLY A 540 -2.01 -4.34 28.12
C GLY A 540 -1.56 -4.19 26.66
N ALA A 541 -2.46 -3.91 25.74
CA ALA A 541 -2.18 -3.75 24.31
C ALA A 541 -1.06 -2.72 24.04
N VAL A 542 -1.07 -1.57 24.72
CA VAL A 542 -0.04 -0.53 24.55
C VAL A 542 1.33 -0.96 25.06
N VAL A 543 1.39 -1.72 26.16
CA VAL A 543 2.64 -2.27 26.70
C VAL A 543 3.24 -3.29 25.73
N TRP A 544 2.40 -4.17 25.21
CA TRP A 544 2.83 -5.18 24.24
C TRP A 544 3.33 -4.56 22.94
N ARG A 545 2.64 -3.55 22.40
CA ARG A 545 3.06 -2.79 21.21
C ARG A 545 4.42 -2.16 21.40
N GLU A 546 4.65 -1.45 22.51
CA GLU A 546 5.93 -0.79 22.75
C GLU A 546 7.05 -1.78 23.04
N PHE A 547 6.74 -2.94 23.63
CA PHE A 547 7.69 -4.04 23.77
C PHE A 547 8.12 -4.58 22.40
N LEU A 548 7.18 -4.97 21.52
CA LEU A 548 7.50 -5.46 20.18
C LEU A 548 8.23 -4.41 19.33
N GLY A 549 7.82 -3.14 19.42
CA GLY A 549 8.47 -2.03 18.72
C GLY A 549 9.91 -1.75 19.14
N SER A 550 10.43 -2.44 20.16
CA SER A 550 11.84 -2.38 20.55
C SER A 550 12.73 -3.35 19.76
N PHE A 551 12.13 -4.29 19.00
CA PHE A 551 12.86 -5.21 18.13
C PHE A 551 12.84 -4.73 16.67
N PRO A 552 13.90 -4.95 15.90
CA PRO A 552 13.85 -4.72 14.46
C PRO A 552 12.95 -5.77 13.77
N ASP A 553 12.43 -5.45 12.58
CA ASP A 553 11.44 -6.28 11.87
C ASP A 553 11.93 -7.68 11.53
N ASP A 554 13.21 -7.86 11.25
CA ASP A 554 13.83 -9.17 10.99
C ASP A 554 13.80 -10.08 12.22
N ALA A 555 13.97 -9.53 13.42
CA ALA A 555 13.86 -10.29 14.68
C ALA A 555 12.44 -10.83 14.93
N LEU A 556 11.42 -10.25 14.27
CA LEU A 556 10.03 -10.70 14.37
C LEU A 556 9.68 -11.78 13.32
N ARG A 557 10.61 -12.13 12.44
CA ARG A 557 10.39 -13.02 11.29
C ARG A 557 11.30 -14.25 11.27
N ASP A 558 12.38 -14.26 12.06
CA ASP A 558 13.37 -15.34 12.04
C ASP A 558 14.04 -15.52 13.43
N ALA A 559 14.92 -16.51 13.53
CA ALA A 559 15.71 -16.74 14.74
C ALA A 559 16.58 -15.53 15.08
N GLY A 560 16.76 -15.28 16.39
CA GLY A 560 17.56 -14.17 16.86
C GLY A 560 17.30 -13.79 18.30
N ALA A 561 17.18 -12.50 18.57
CA ALA A 561 16.96 -11.99 19.93
C ALA A 561 15.61 -12.41 20.53
N LEU A 562 14.62 -12.69 19.69
CA LEU A 562 13.25 -13.01 20.14
C LEU A 562 12.89 -14.49 19.95
N PHE A 563 13.26 -15.11 18.83
CA PHE A 563 12.92 -16.50 18.54
C PHE A 563 14.14 -17.43 18.58
N ALA A 564 13.97 -18.59 19.24
CA ALA A 564 14.95 -19.66 19.25
C ALA A 564 14.91 -20.53 17.99
N THR A 565 13.69 -20.83 17.51
CA THR A 565 13.47 -21.57 16.25
C THR A 565 13.27 -20.56 15.14
N GLY A 566 14.13 -20.63 14.11
CA GLY A 566 14.07 -19.78 12.95
C GLY A 566 12.96 -20.15 11.97
N PHE A 567 12.81 -19.33 10.95
CA PHE A 567 11.90 -19.57 9.86
C PHE A 567 12.27 -20.85 9.08
N ASP A 568 11.26 -21.68 8.83
CA ASP A 568 11.36 -22.84 7.95
C ASP A 568 10.39 -22.67 6.76
N PRO A 569 10.88 -22.54 5.53
CA PRO A 569 10.02 -22.41 4.37
C PRO A 569 9.12 -23.61 4.10
N LEU A 570 9.41 -24.79 4.68
CA LEU A 570 8.55 -25.97 4.61
C LEU A 570 7.43 -25.97 5.65
N ASP A 571 7.56 -25.13 6.67
CA ASP A 571 6.52 -24.89 7.69
C ASP A 571 6.38 -23.40 8.02
N PRO A 572 6.05 -22.58 7.02
CA PRO A 572 6.10 -21.12 7.14
C PRO A 572 5.02 -20.54 8.07
N VAL A 573 3.96 -21.30 8.30
CA VAL A 573 2.84 -20.84 9.17
C VAL A 573 3.18 -21.07 10.64
N ALA A 574 3.81 -22.19 11.00
CA ALA A 574 4.17 -22.50 12.38
C ALA A 574 5.48 -21.82 12.82
N THR A 575 6.38 -21.46 11.91
CA THR A 575 7.68 -20.87 12.24
C THR A 575 7.78 -19.37 11.87
N PRO A 576 8.60 -18.58 12.61
CA PRO A 576 9.39 -18.92 13.79
C PRO A 576 8.53 -19.11 15.06
N HIS A 577 9.09 -19.76 16.06
CA HIS A 577 8.43 -19.96 17.37
C HIS A 577 9.43 -20.11 18.49
N THR A 578 8.94 -20.22 19.74
CA THR A 578 9.71 -20.42 20.97
C THR A 578 10.61 -19.24 21.32
N LEU A 579 10.45 -18.68 22.48
CA LEU A 579 11.26 -17.56 22.96
C LEU A 579 12.75 -17.96 23.03
N ALA A 580 13.63 -17.12 22.48
CA ALA A 580 15.07 -17.34 22.55
C ALA A 580 15.55 -17.40 24.02
N PRO A 581 16.52 -18.26 24.39
CA PRO A 581 17.01 -18.33 25.76
C PRO A 581 17.67 -16.99 26.17
N ALA A 582 17.64 -16.69 27.47
CA ALA A 582 18.40 -15.55 27.97
C ALA A 582 19.90 -15.75 27.67
N PRO A 583 20.62 -14.69 27.29
CA PRO A 583 22.06 -14.79 27.08
C PRO A 583 22.76 -15.17 28.39
N ALA A 584 23.82 -15.98 28.27
CA ALA A 584 24.61 -16.39 29.45
C ALA A 584 25.34 -15.20 30.09
N ASP A 585 25.71 -14.23 29.28
CA ASP A 585 26.43 -13.01 29.66
C ASP A 585 25.80 -11.78 29.04
N GLY A 586 25.74 -10.68 29.77
CA GLY A 586 25.25 -9.40 29.33
C GLY A 586 23.74 -9.15 29.58
N PRO A 587 23.20 -8.01 29.13
CA PRO A 587 21.81 -7.66 29.37
C PRO A 587 20.85 -8.53 28.54
N ASP A 588 19.78 -8.98 29.18
CA ASP A 588 18.71 -9.72 28.49
C ASP A 588 17.92 -8.79 27.54
N PRO A 589 17.89 -9.08 26.23
CA PRO A 589 17.21 -8.23 25.24
C PRO A 589 15.70 -8.14 25.49
N VAL A 590 15.06 -9.17 26.03
CA VAL A 590 13.62 -9.17 26.37
C VAL A 590 13.32 -8.23 27.53
N VAL A 591 14.13 -8.31 28.61
CA VAL A 591 14.00 -7.40 29.76
C VAL A 591 14.25 -5.96 29.36
N ARG A 592 15.28 -5.73 28.55
CA ARG A 592 15.60 -4.39 28.06
C ARG A 592 14.49 -3.82 27.19
N ALA A 593 14.00 -4.60 26.24
CA ALA A 593 12.90 -4.19 25.35
C ALA A 593 11.64 -3.80 26.15
N MET A 594 11.31 -4.55 27.22
CA MET A 594 10.20 -4.22 28.09
C MET A 594 10.43 -2.89 28.83
N LEU A 595 11.60 -2.68 29.40
CA LEU A 595 11.93 -1.42 30.09
C LEU A 595 11.95 -0.21 29.12
N ASP A 596 12.46 -0.40 27.92
CA ASP A 596 12.46 0.63 26.88
C ASP A 596 11.03 0.98 26.46
N GLY A 597 10.14 -0.02 26.32
CA GLY A 597 8.72 0.20 26.02
C GLY A 597 7.99 0.95 27.14
N ILE A 598 8.22 0.56 28.41
CA ILE A 598 7.66 1.23 29.60
C ILE A 598 8.14 2.70 29.64
N SER A 599 9.43 2.94 29.40
CA SER A 599 10.00 4.27 29.38
C SER A 599 9.37 5.16 28.29
N ALA A 600 9.11 4.59 27.11
CA ALA A 600 8.43 5.27 26.02
C ALA A 600 7.02 5.71 26.39
N LEU A 601 6.19 4.80 26.95
CA LEU A 601 4.84 5.10 27.41
C LEU A 601 4.83 6.22 28.47
N ARG A 602 5.72 6.12 29.46
CA ARG A 602 5.85 7.14 30.51
C ARG A 602 6.26 8.50 29.95
N SER A 603 7.14 8.52 28.94
CA SER A 603 7.54 9.79 28.27
C SER A 603 6.39 10.47 27.55
N ALA A 604 5.42 9.67 27.08
CA ALA A 604 4.16 10.13 26.50
C ALA A 604 3.06 10.37 27.54
N SER A 605 3.34 10.18 28.86
CA SER A 605 2.37 10.26 29.94
C SER A 605 1.21 9.28 29.81
N ILE A 606 1.45 8.11 29.21
CA ILE A 606 0.47 7.01 29.07
C ILE A 606 0.71 6.01 30.20
N ALA A 607 -0.34 5.69 30.95
CA ALA A 607 -0.30 4.67 31.99
C ALA A 607 -0.20 3.27 31.36
N LEU A 608 0.49 2.33 32.02
CA LEU A 608 0.65 0.97 31.49
C LEU A 608 -0.69 0.22 31.42
N ASP A 609 -1.62 0.55 32.30
CA ASP A 609 -2.99 0.01 32.34
C ASP A 609 -3.99 0.82 31.51
N ALA A 610 -3.52 1.71 30.62
CA ALA A 610 -4.42 2.49 29.77
C ALA A 610 -5.16 1.56 28.77
N PRO A 611 -6.51 1.62 28.71
CA PRO A 611 -7.25 0.95 27.65
C PRO A 611 -6.86 1.51 26.26
N LEU A 612 -6.76 0.65 25.25
CA LEU A 612 -6.33 1.04 23.92
C LEU A 612 -7.14 2.21 23.37
N GLY A 613 -8.47 2.17 23.47
CA GLY A 613 -9.37 3.22 22.96
C GLY A 613 -9.23 4.58 23.65
N SER A 614 -8.54 4.65 24.80
CA SER A 614 -8.24 5.93 25.44
C SER A 614 -7.08 6.67 24.78
N VAL A 615 -6.24 5.96 24.03
CA VAL A 615 -4.99 6.50 23.46
C VAL A 615 -4.84 6.31 21.94
N GLN A 616 -5.60 5.38 21.30
CA GLN A 616 -5.60 5.19 19.85
C GLN A 616 -6.86 5.78 19.24
N PHE A 617 -6.68 6.70 18.28
CA PHE A 617 -7.80 7.49 17.78
C PHE A 617 -7.53 8.09 16.39
N VAL A 618 -8.61 8.54 15.75
CA VAL A 618 -8.56 9.46 14.62
C VAL A 618 -9.40 10.69 14.94
N GLU A 619 -9.03 11.84 14.39
CA GLU A 619 -9.84 13.06 14.46
C GLU A 619 -10.54 13.28 13.12
N ARG A 620 -11.87 13.39 13.16
CA ARG A 620 -12.74 13.63 12.00
C ARG A 620 -13.77 14.69 12.33
N SER A 621 -13.82 15.78 11.58
CA SER A 621 -14.80 16.88 11.78
C SER A 621 -14.88 17.38 13.24
N GLY A 622 -13.73 17.48 13.94
CA GLY A 622 -13.66 17.87 15.35
C GLY A 622 -14.09 16.77 16.33
N ARG A 623 -14.36 15.55 15.87
CA ARG A 623 -14.64 14.38 16.71
C ARG A 623 -13.37 13.57 16.90
N ARG A 624 -13.10 13.17 18.13
CA ARG A 624 -12.07 12.16 18.43
C ARG A 624 -12.74 10.81 18.55
N ILE A 625 -12.50 9.95 17.56
CA ILE A 625 -13.09 8.60 17.47
C ILE A 625 -12.02 7.60 17.87
N ALA A 626 -12.29 6.83 18.93
CA ALA A 626 -11.40 5.76 19.38
C ALA A 626 -11.41 4.60 18.37
N LEU A 627 -10.25 3.97 18.14
CA LEU A 627 -10.11 2.90 17.16
C LEU A 627 -9.47 1.67 17.77
N HIS A 628 -10.02 0.50 17.39
CA HIS A 628 -9.43 -0.83 17.64
C HIS A 628 -8.45 -1.20 16.52
N GLY A 629 -7.68 -2.30 16.71
CA GLY A 629 -6.69 -2.76 15.73
C GLY A 629 -5.27 -2.36 16.10
N ALA A 630 -4.29 -2.84 15.32
CA ALA A 630 -2.86 -2.65 15.62
C ALA A 630 -2.01 -2.62 14.34
N ASN A 631 -0.68 -2.52 14.50
CA ASN A 631 0.27 -2.65 13.39
C ASN A 631 0.37 -4.11 12.90
N GLU A 632 0.91 -4.32 11.71
CA GLU A 632 1.10 -5.64 11.12
C GLU A 632 2.07 -6.54 11.92
N VAL A 633 3.02 -5.94 12.61
CA VAL A 633 4.06 -6.65 13.37
C VAL A 633 3.51 -7.42 14.57
N GLU A 634 2.34 -7.05 15.08
CA GLU A 634 1.64 -7.77 16.13
C GLU A 634 0.99 -9.09 15.65
N GLY A 635 0.99 -9.33 14.32
CA GLY A 635 0.36 -10.50 13.73
C GLY A 635 -1.16 -10.46 13.79
N ILE A 636 -1.74 -9.32 13.42
CA ILE A 636 -3.19 -9.06 13.42
C ILE A 636 -3.65 -8.79 11.98
N THR A 637 -4.89 -9.18 11.65
CA THR A 637 -5.47 -8.90 10.32
C THR A 637 -5.92 -7.45 10.16
N ASN A 638 -6.58 -6.91 11.17
CA ASN A 638 -7.11 -5.56 11.16
C ASN A 638 -6.02 -4.53 11.46
N VAL A 639 -5.26 -4.15 10.45
CA VAL A 639 -4.20 -3.15 10.59
C VAL A 639 -4.80 -1.76 10.74
N VAL A 640 -4.43 -1.10 11.83
CA VAL A 640 -4.75 0.31 12.12
C VAL A 640 -3.50 0.93 12.74
N ALA A 641 -2.89 1.88 12.05
CA ALA A 641 -1.58 2.37 12.42
C ALA A 641 -1.50 3.90 12.38
N PRO A 642 -0.74 4.48 13.33
CA PRO A 642 -0.41 5.90 13.33
C PRO A 642 0.80 6.23 12.43
N ILE A 643 1.41 5.23 11.81
CA ILE A 643 2.52 5.40 10.89
C ILE A 643 1.95 5.60 9.50
N GLY A 644 2.15 6.80 8.93
CA GLY A 644 1.61 7.14 7.63
C GLY A 644 2.28 6.38 6.49
N ALA A 645 1.50 5.87 5.57
CA ALA A 645 2.00 5.48 4.26
C ALA A 645 2.30 6.73 3.44
N LEU A 646 3.45 6.72 2.79
CA LEU A 646 3.98 7.87 2.06
C LEU A 646 3.47 7.95 0.61
N ALA A 647 2.70 6.94 0.20
CA ALA A 647 2.10 6.88 -1.13
C ALA A 647 1.06 7.97 -1.42
N SER A 648 0.62 8.69 -0.39
CA SER A 648 -0.38 9.74 -0.51
C SER A 648 0.16 11.08 -0.04
N SER A 649 0.00 12.09 -0.87
CA SER A 649 0.20 13.48 -0.47
C SER A 649 -1.15 14.17 -0.29
N SER A 650 -1.24 15.13 0.58
CA SER A 650 -2.48 15.87 0.80
C SER A 650 -2.20 17.32 1.17
N LEU A 651 -2.94 18.22 0.55
CA LEU A 651 -3.06 19.62 0.95
C LEU A 651 -4.20 19.82 1.95
N GLU A 652 -5.01 18.79 2.19
CA GLU A 652 -6.05 18.84 3.21
C GLU A 652 -5.42 19.04 4.58
N PRO A 653 -5.91 20.00 5.40
CA PRO A 653 -5.43 20.15 6.76
C PRO A 653 -5.64 18.84 7.55
N THR A 654 -4.57 18.24 8.03
CA THR A 654 -4.67 17.12 8.98
C THR A 654 -5.03 17.65 10.35
N ALA A 655 -6.06 17.08 10.97
CA ALA A 655 -6.66 17.62 12.19
C ALA A 655 -5.73 17.57 13.41
N THR A 656 -4.67 16.75 13.42
CA THR A 656 -3.89 16.49 14.62
C THR A 656 -2.44 16.90 14.47
N ALA A 657 -2.06 18.01 15.08
CA ALA A 657 -0.66 18.30 15.36
C ALA A 657 -0.18 17.38 16.49
N ALA A 658 0.29 16.20 16.15
CA ALA A 658 0.82 15.25 17.12
C ALA A 658 2.31 15.48 17.36
N THR A 659 2.74 15.38 18.62
CA THR A 659 4.13 15.60 19.02
C THR A 659 4.89 14.27 19.00
N PRO A 660 5.87 14.09 18.11
CA PRO A 660 6.61 12.84 18.01
C PRO A 660 7.32 12.46 19.33
N VAL A 661 7.37 11.15 19.61
CA VAL A 661 8.24 10.55 20.62
C VAL A 661 9.46 9.99 19.90
N PRO A 662 10.67 10.57 20.08
CA PRO A 662 11.84 10.17 19.33
C PRO A 662 12.15 8.66 19.43
N GLY A 663 12.40 8.03 18.28
CA GLY A 663 12.68 6.60 18.17
C GLY A 663 11.49 5.67 18.37
N ARG A 664 10.27 6.21 18.55
CA ARG A 664 9.03 5.44 18.70
C ARG A 664 7.99 5.80 17.65
N THR A 665 7.88 7.07 17.30
CA THR A 665 6.91 7.50 16.28
C THR A 665 7.11 6.74 14.97
N GLU A 666 8.34 6.53 14.54
CA GLU A 666 8.68 5.84 13.29
C GLU A 666 8.48 4.31 13.38
N ARG A 667 8.40 3.75 14.59
CA ARG A 667 8.33 2.28 14.82
C ARG A 667 6.95 1.81 15.27
N THR A 668 6.39 2.49 16.25
CA THR A 668 5.10 2.12 16.86
C THR A 668 4.03 3.17 16.59
N GLY A 669 4.42 4.35 16.09
CA GLY A 669 3.55 5.48 15.89
C GLY A 669 3.18 6.22 17.17
N LEU A 670 3.93 6.01 18.26
CA LEU A 670 3.69 6.67 19.52
C LEU A 670 4.01 8.18 19.42
N HIS A 671 3.03 9.00 19.78
CA HIS A 671 3.14 10.44 19.98
C HIS A 671 2.80 10.78 21.42
N ARG A 672 3.06 12.00 21.87
CA ARG A 672 2.71 12.41 23.23
C ARG A 672 1.20 12.37 23.50
N GLU A 673 0.40 12.58 22.47
CA GLU A 673 -1.06 12.57 22.51
C GLU A 673 -1.66 11.15 22.41
N GLY A 674 -0.83 10.13 22.22
CA GLY A 674 -1.21 8.73 21.98
C GLY A 674 -0.85 8.25 20.57
N TYR A 675 -1.74 7.50 19.94
CA TYR A 675 -1.56 6.91 18.62
C TYR A 675 -2.58 7.49 17.62
N PRO A 676 -2.28 8.63 16.98
CA PRO A 676 -3.16 9.25 15.99
C PRO A 676 -3.12 8.47 14.69
N VAL A 677 -4.21 7.78 14.35
CA VAL A 677 -4.28 6.89 13.19
C VAL A 677 -4.33 7.68 11.88
N THR A 678 -3.50 7.30 10.92
CA THR A 678 -3.41 7.91 9.58
C THR A 678 -3.44 6.89 8.45
N TYR A 679 -3.42 5.58 8.79
CA TYR A 679 -3.24 4.49 7.85
C TYR A 679 -3.88 3.20 8.37
N GLY A 680 -4.23 2.29 7.47
CA GLY A 680 -4.70 0.95 7.81
C GLY A 680 -5.90 0.51 6.99
N ALA A 681 -6.73 -0.35 7.58
CA ALA A 681 -7.98 -0.81 6.99
C ALA A 681 -8.72 0.38 6.36
N SER A 682 -8.98 0.30 5.07
CA SER A 682 -9.55 1.42 4.29
C SER A 682 -10.90 1.03 3.68
N PHE A 683 -10.93 0.13 2.72
CA PHE A 683 -12.16 -0.47 2.21
C PHE A 683 -12.28 -1.89 2.72
N VAL A 684 -13.07 -2.12 3.76
CA VAL A 684 -13.41 -3.47 4.22
C VAL A 684 -14.62 -3.94 3.46
N MET A 685 -14.49 -5.04 2.70
CA MET A 685 -15.59 -5.61 1.93
C MET A 685 -15.61 -7.13 2.09
N ILE A 686 -16.79 -7.68 2.31
CA ILE A 686 -17.08 -9.10 2.16
C ILE A 686 -18.17 -9.22 1.09
N ALA A 687 -17.83 -9.83 -0.05
CA ALA A 687 -18.75 -10.07 -1.15
C ALA A 687 -18.92 -11.58 -1.34
N TRP A 688 -20.17 -12.04 -1.51
CA TRP A 688 -20.49 -13.45 -1.69
C TRP A 688 -21.63 -13.66 -2.67
N PHE A 689 -21.77 -14.89 -3.14
CA PHE A 689 -22.83 -15.29 -4.05
C PHE A 689 -23.72 -16.35 -3.42
N ASP A 690 -25.03 -16.28 -3.70
CA ASP A 690 -26.01 -17.31 -3.39
C ASP A 690 -27.02 -17.45 -4.54
N ASP A 691 -28.16 -18.09 -4.32
CA ASP A 691 -29.16 -18.32 -5.35
C ASP A 691 -29.91 -17.04 -5.77
N ASP A 692 -29.87 -15.99 -4.96
CA ASP A 692 -30.46 -14.68 -5.24
C ASP A 692 -29.47 -13.73 -5.96
N GLY A 693 -28.20 -14.15 -6.12
CA GLY A 693 -27.14 -13.41 -6.81
C GLY A 693 -26.04 -12.88 -5.91
N PRO A 694 -25.40 -11.75 -6.27
CA PRO A 694 -24.32 -11.16 -5.47
C PRO A 694 -24.85 -10.38 -4.27
N HIS A 695 -24.13 -10.50 -3.17
CA HIS A 695 -24.33 -9.76 -1.93
C HIS A 695 -23.03 -9.17 -1.45
N GLY A 696 -23.12 -8.11 -0.64
CA GLY A 696 -21.94 -7.52 -0.02
C GLY A 696 -22.24 -6.84 1.32
N ARG A 697 -21.22 -6.82 2.18
CA ARG A 697 -21.13 -5.95 3.37
C ARG A 697 -19.80 -5.24 3.36
N GLY A 698 -19.75 -4.00 3.82
CA GLY A 698 -18.48 -3.29 3.86
C GLY A 698 -18.62 -1.83 4.29
N LEU A 699 -17.50 -1.16 4.32
CA LEU A 699 -17.42 0.27 4.60
C LEU A 699 -16.06 0.85 4.17
N LEU A 700 -16.01 2.18 4.08
CA LEU A 700 -14.76 2.95 4.05
C LEU A 700 -14.44 3.43 5.45
N ALA A 701 -13.37 2.91 6.07
CA ALA A 701 -13.04 3.19 7.46
C ALA A 701 -12.84 4.69 7.78
N TYR A 702 -12.55 5.49 6.78
CA TYR A 702 -12.40 6.95 6.88
C TYR A 702 -13.58 7.76 6.33
N GLY A 703 -14.69 7.10 5.92
CA GLY A 703 -15.86 7.77 5.34
C GLY A 703 -15.78 7.97 3.84
N GLN A 704 -16.95 8.29 3.24
CA GLN A 704 -17.10 8.48 1.79
C GLN A 704 -16.65 9.87 1.33
N SER A 705 -16.78 10.90 2.16
CA SER A 705 -16.53 12.29 1.80
C SER A 705 -15.24 12.84 2.40
N GLY A 706 -14.53 13.67 1.64
CA GLY A 706 -13.41 14.49 2.12
C GLY A 706 -13.84 15.84 2.69
N ASP A 707 -15.13 16.19 2.62
CA ASP A 707 -15.64 17.46 3.16
C ASP A 707 -15.92 17.33 4.66
N PRO A 708 -15.19 18.05 5.54
CA PRO A 708 -15.43 18.02 6.98
C PRO A 708 -16.82 18.52 7.42
N ALA A 709 -17.55 19.21 6.56
CA ALA A 709 -18.91 19.63 6.82
C ALA A 709 -19.95 18.52 6.56
N SER A 710 -19.58 17.46 5.84
CA SER A 710 -20.43 16.31 5.55
C SER A 710 -20.42 15.33 6.73
N GLU A 711 -21.56 14.73 7.05
CA GLU A 711 -21.63 13.61 7.99
C GLU A 711 -20.88 12.39 7.44
N HIS A 712 -20.81 12.23 6.10
CA HIS A 712 -20.10 11.13 5.44
C HIS A 712 -18.56 11.27 5.50
N HIS A 713 -18.05 12.26 6.18
CA HIS A 713 -16.63 12.37 6.52
C HIS A 713 -16.26 11.54 7.77
N TRP A 714 -17.22 11.13 8.59
CA TRP A 714 -16.98 10.45 9.86
C TRP A 714 -17.94 9.29 10.19
N ASP A 715 -19.13 9.21 9.59
CA ASP A 715 -20.18 8.21 9.89
C ASP A 715 -19.67 6.76 9.79
N GLN A 716 -18.97 6.43 8.71
CA GLN A 716 -18.40 5.09 8.54
C GLN A 716 -17.17 4.83 9.43
N THR A 717 -16.49 5.87 9.90
CA THR A 717 -15.43 5.72 10.91
C THR A 717 -16.01 5.30 12.26
N GLU A 718 -17.16 5.83 12.66
CA GLU A 718 -17.87 5.39 13.87
C GLU A 718 -18.39 3.95 13.69
N ALA A 719 -18.93 3.60 12.52
CA ALA A 719 -19.34 2.23 12.19
C ALA A 719 -18.15 1.24 12.25
N PHE A 720 -16.98 1.63 11.71
CA PHE A 720 -15.75 0.84 11.79
C PHE A 720 -15.32 0.63 13.26
N ALA A 721 -15.33 1.70 14.07
CA ALA A 721 -15.01 1.62 15.50
C ALA A 721 -15.97 0.72 16.28
N ALA A 722 -17.24 0.62 15.84
CA ALA A 722 -18.25 -0.27 16.38
C ALA A 722 -18.21 -1.69 15.77
N LYS A 723 -17.36 -1.94 14.76
CA LYS A 723 -17.30 -3.19 13.96
C LYS A 723 -18.63 -3.50 13.24
N GLU A 724 -19.30 -2.49 12.77
CA GLU A 724 -20.59 -2.60 12.08
C GLU A 724 -20.41 -2.40 10.58
N LEU A 725 -20.32 -3.49 9.80
CA LEU A 725 -20.33 -3.41 8.35
C LEU A 725 -21.75 -3.19 7.85
N ARG A 726 -21.92 -2.26 6.90
CA ARG A 726 -23.21 -1.98 6.27
C ARG A 726 -23.44 -2.85 5.04
N PRO A 727 -24.70 -3.14 4.64
CA PRO A 727 -25.00 -3.76 3.37
C PRO A 727 -24.49 -2.92 2.19
N LEU A 728 -23.84 -3.56 1.22
CA LEU A 728 -23.48 -2.98 -0.08
C LEU A 728 -24.62 -3.30 -1.05
N LEU A 729 -25.45 -2.30 -1.35
CA LEU A 729 -26.71 -2.50 -2.09
C LEU A 729 -26.42 -2.68 -3.58
N PHE A 730 -26.69 -3.85 -4.11
CA PHE A 730 -26.47 -4.17 -5.53
C PHE A 730 -27.80 -4.30 -6.33
N HIS A 731 -28.84 -4.88 -5.74
CA HIS A 731 -30.10 -5.15 -6.43
C HIS A 731 -30.97 -3.89 -6.53
N ASP A 732 -31.56 -3.64 -7.71
CA ASP A 732 -32.37 -2.47 -8.01
C ASP A 732 -33.44 -2.16 -6.96
N ALA A 733 -34.14 -3.18 -6.47
CA ALA A 733 -35.18 -3.00 -5.45
C ALA A 733 -34.64 -2.46 -4.12
N SER A 734 -33.46 -2.92 -3.71
CA SER A 734 -32.79 -2.47 -2.49
C SER A 734 -32.23 -1.05 -2.66
N ILE A 735 -31.66 -0.75 -3.83
CA ILE A 735 -31.17 0.60 -4.17
C ILE A 735 -32.34 1.59 -4.18
N GLU A 736 -33.46 1.25 -4.85
CA GLU A 736 -34.61 2.10 -4.92
C GLU A 736 -35.19 2.41 -3.53
N ALA A 737 -35.28 1.39 -2.67
CA ALA A 737 -35.79 1.53 -1.31
C ALA A 737 -34.89 2.42 -0.41
N ALA A 738 -33.57 2.45 -0.65
CA ALA A 738 -32.60 3.21 0.12
C ALA A 738 -32.23 4.56 -0.53
N THR A 739 -32.77 4.87 -1.72
CA THR A 739 -32.44 6.10 -2.44
C THR A 739 -32.95 7.33 -1.70
N VAL A 740 -32.06 8.21 -1.27
CA VAL A 740 -32.39 9.47 -0.59
C VAL A 740 -32.40 10.69 -1.52
N GLU A 741 -31.63 10.61 -2.61
CA GLU A 741 -31.53 11.67 -3.62
C GLU A 741 -31.42 11.06 -5.02
N ARG A 742 -32.04 11.69 -5.98
CA ARG A 742 -31.90 11.33 -7.41
C ARG A 742 -31.71 12.60 -8.22
N ARG A 743 -30.63 12.63 -8.99
CA ARG A 743 -30.30 13.73 -9.90
C ARG A 743 -30.22 13.26 -11.33
N ARG A 744 -30.74 14.06 -12.24
CA ARG A 744 -30.52 13.90 -13.66
C ARG A 744 -29.49 14.93 -14.10
N LEU A 745 -28.30 14.45 -14.40
CA LEU A 745 -27.22 15.29 -14.90
C LEU A 745 -27.39 15.47 -16.41
N GLN A 746 -27.11 16.67 -16.91
CA GLN A 746 -27.11 16.99 -18.34
C GLN A 746 -25.68 17.37 -18.73
N HIS A 747 -25.21 16.77 -19.82
CA HIS A 747 -23.89 17.02 -20.40
C HIS A 747 -23.95 18.24 -21.31
#